data_8cb188eed94305d2905aad5031f523f7
#
_entry.id   8cb188eed94305d2905aad5031f523f7
#
_cell.length_a   1.000
_cell.length_b   1.000
_cell.length_c   1.000
_cell.angle_alpha   90.00
_cell.angle_beta   90.00
_cell.angle_gamma   90.00
#
_symmetry.space_group_name_H-M   'P 1'
#
loop_
_entity.id
_entity.type
_entity.pdbx_description
1 polymer ?
#
loop_
_entity_poly.entity_id
_entity_poly.type
_entity_poly.pdbx_seq_one_letter_code
_entity_poly.pdbx_strand_id
1 'polypeptide(L)'
;VAVAVIDPVAIENKLSTQEFPEILKSTPSIYATKQGGGFGDSRVNVRGFESENVAVMVNGVPMNEMESGKIYWSNWAGLSDVTRSMQVQRGLGAAKVAAPSVGGSINIVTNTTDVKAGGGISYAVGNDGFNKIAFNVSTGLRNGWAISILGAKSWGNGYVQGTEFEAYSYFGNVSKQINDKHMISLTVLGAPQWHNQRNDNLLISEWQKHANKYKFNAVYGFGLNGQRKVAGYNKFHKPQISLNHYWTINEKSSLSTALYVSIGRGGGYRGQGNSTYKNSWYATALDGTLNTQFRAADGTFDYAAIYDLNMKSENGSQMAMSNNINNHEWYGLLSTYTTQLGQYFNVYGGLDLRYYKGTHKAVLVDLYGGDYYVDSESRKNVKAENNALAQDANWKNEKLKVGDVVYRNYDGFVTQEGVFGQVEFNRNALATFIAGSVSNTMYWRYDRFYYDKAHAKSGKADFWSGTVKGGANYNLDEHNNVFANIGFISKAPFFEYAVFLNKENSNELNKDAVNEKIFSVELGYGFRSPVFTANLNLYRTAWMDKSMGASVTFQDSDERGRINMTGVDALHQGVELEVMVKPVRNLELTGMLSLADWRCNSRATGYLYNDQGIPLTKDGVVTTEKSKEHAKVDVDLKDVKVGNSAQTTFAFGANYQVLKGLRLGADYTHWARNYAKFKLQGSDLSKELGKTMKYDTPWKIPSAGSMDVNMSYRFPLGKVWGIISANVNNVLDQE
;
A
#
# COMPACT_ATOMS: atom_id res chain seq x y z
N VAL A 1 -22.79 4.15 -9.79
CA VAL A 1 -21.43 3.83 -9.39
C VAL A 1 -21.43 3.41 -7.92
N ALA A 2 -20.68 2.35 -7.60
CA ALA A 2 -20.58 1.82 -6.23
C ALA A 2 -19.66 2.72 -5.39
N VAL A 3 -20.22 3.73 -4.75
CA VAL A 3 -19.51 4.72 -3.93
C VAL A 3 -19.94 4.62 -2.48
N ALA A 4 -18.97 4.66 -1.56
CA ALA A 4 -19.18 4.85 -0.14
C ALA A 4 -18.51 6.15 0.30
N VAL A 5 -19.14 6.90 1.19
CA VAL A 5 -18.61 8.12 1.78
C VAL A 5 -18.50 7.92 3.29
N ILE A 6 -17.28 8.08 3.81
CA ILE A 6 -17.00 8.04 5.25
C ILE A 6 -16.83 9.47 5.73
N ASP A 7 -17.69 9.90 6.63
CA ASP A 7 -17.69 11.27 7.16
C ASP A 7 -16.76 11.44 8.38
N PRO A 8 -16.40 12.67 8.78
CA PRO A 8 -15.51 12.90 9.93
C PRO A 8 -16.10 12.38 11.25
N VAL A 9 -17.41 12.37 11.40
CA VAL A 9 -18.08 11.88 12.62
C VAL A 9 -17.86 10.38 12.76
N ALA A 10 -17.97 9.61 11.67
CA ALA A 10 -17.68 8.18 11.67
C ALA A 10 -16.20 7.90 12.02
N ILE A 11 -15.27 8.68 11.49
CA ILE A 11 -13.84 8.55 11.81
C ILE A 11 -13.59 8.83 13.28
N GLU A 12 -14.09 9.93 13.80
CA GLU A 12 -13.93 10.33 15.20
C GLU A 12 -14.51 9.31 16.17
N ASN A 13 -15.70 8.78 15.88
CA ASN A 13 -16.42 7.88 16.79
C ASN A 13 -15.95 6.42 16.71
N LYS A 14 -15.50 5.94 15.55
CA LYS A 14 -15.29 4.51 15.30
C LYS A 14 -13.83 4.10 15.19
N LEU A 15 -12.93 5.01 14.78
CA LEU A 15 -11.55 4.62 14.49
C LEU A 15 -10.76 4.28 15.77
N SER A 16 -10.89 5.09 16.82
CA SER A 16 -10.14 4.87 18.07
C SER A 16 -8.62 4.76 17.84
N THR A 17 -8.00 3.73 18.38
CA THR A 17 -6.56 3.41 18.21
C THR A 17 -6.28 2.53 16.99
N GLN A 18 -7.28 2.22 16.19
CA GLN A 18 -7.11 1.43 14.97
C GLN A 18 -6.33 2.23 13.92
N GLU A 19 -5.70 1.50 13.00
CA GLU A 19 -5.05 2.13 11.85
C GLU A 19 -6.10 2.78 10.94
N PHE A 20 -5.74 3.91 10.31
CA PHE A 20 -6.70 4.71 9.54
C PHE A 20 -7.53 3.91 8.52
N PRO A 21 -6.96 3.00 7.72
CA PRO A 21 -7.74 2.21 6.78
C PRO A 21 -8.77 1.28 7.40
N GLU A 22 -8.64 0.92 8.67
CA GLU A 22 -9.59 0.01 9.35
C GLU A 22 -10.99 0.59 9.48
N ILE A 23 -11.16 1.91 9.29
CA ILE A 23 -12.49 2.53 9.21
C ILE A 23 -13.31 1.97 8.03
N LEU A 24 -12.67 1.40 7.02
CA LEU A 24 -13.28 0.85 5.82
C LEU A 24 -13.72 -0.62 5.97
N LYS A 25 -13.43 -1.28 7.07
CA LYS A 25 -13.69 -2.72 7.23
C LYS A 25 -15.17 -3.13 7.11
N SER A 26 -16.08 -2.21 7.34
CA SER A 26 -17.53 -2.42 7.19
C SER A 26 -18.07 -2.00 5.82
N THR A 27 -17.23 -1.58 4.90
CA THR A 27 -17.61 -1.23 3.53
C THR A 27 -17.59 -2.49 2.65
N PRO A 28 -18.62 -2.72 1.80
CA PRO A 28 -18.68 -3.93 0.97
C PRO A 28 -17.45 -4.09 0.10
N SER A 29 -16.96 -5.31 -0.04
CA SER A 29 -15.81 -5.71 -0.86
C SER A 29 -14.48 -5.06 -0.49
N ILE A 30 -14.38 -4.42 0.67
CA ILE A 30 -13.13 -3.88 1.19
C ILE A 30 -12.64 -4.74 2.34
N TYR A 31 -11.41 -5.21 2.22
CA TYR A 31 -10.70 -5.93 3.26
C TYR A 31 -9.58 -5.05 3.79
N ALA A 32 -9.76 -4.53 5.01
CA ALA A 32 -8.81 -3.64 5.65
C ALA A 32 -8.38 -4.23 7.00
N THR A 33 -7.10 -4.55 7.14
CA THR A 33 -6.51 -5.15 8.34
C THR A 33 -5.15 -4.57 8.64
N LYS A 34 -4.71 -4.74 9.90
CA LYS A 34 -3.34 -4.41 10.32
C LYS A 34 -2.31 -5.32 9.67
N GLN A 35 -1.11 -4.80 9.50
CA GLN A 35 0.08 -5.56 9.13
C GLN A 35 1.21 -5.31 10.13
N GLY A 36 2.20 -6.22 10.19
CA GLY A 36 3.39 -6.04 11.01
C GLY A 36 3.20 -6.16 12.52
N GLY A 37 2.00 -6.42 12.99
CA GLY A 37 1.69 -6.71 14.40
C GLY A 37 1.77 -5.53 15.37
N GLY A 38 2.02 -4.31 14.87
CA GLY A 38 2.15 -3.11 15.69
C GLY A 38 1.61 -1.88 14.99
N PHE A 39 2.24 -0.73 15.25
CA PHE A 39 1.89 0.53 14.62
C PHE A 39 2.13 0.51 13.11
N GLY A 40 1.22 1.11 12.38
CA GLY A 40 1.48 1.78 11.11
C GLY A 40 0.88 1.14 9.90
N ASP A 41 1.39 0.02 9.44
CA ASP A 41 1.01 -0.51 8.13
C ASP A 41 -0.29 -1.29 8.19
N SER A 42 -1.06 -1.10 7.12
CA SER A 42 -2.35 -1.74 6.92
C SER A 42 -2.45 -2.30 5.52
N ARG A 43 -3.30 -3.29 5.38
CA ARG A 43 -3.72 -3.81 4.09
C ARG A 43 -5.08 -3.25 3.73
N VAL A 44 -5.22 -2.75 2.51
CA VAL A 44 -6.50 -2.33 1.95
C VAL A 44 -6.66 -2.98 0.59
N ASN A 45 -7.56 -3.95 0.49
CA ASN A 45 -7.90 -4.59 -0.77
C ASN A 45 -9.33 -4.23 -1.14
N VAL A 46 -9.57 -3.93 -2.39
CA VAL A 46 -10.89 -3.58 -2.93
C VAL A 46 -11.26 -4.60 -4.00
N ARG A 47 -12.36 -5.32 -3.80
CA ARG A 47 -12.83 -6.40 -4.70
C ARG A 47 -11.73 -7.43 -5.01
N GLY A 48 -10.89 -7.74 -4.01
CA GLY A 48 -9.77 -8.67 -4.15
C GLY A 48 -8.52 -8.08 -4.81
N PHE A 49 -8.56 -6.85 -5.29
CA PHE A 49 -7.39 -6.14 -5.80
C PHE A 49 -6.58 -5.54 -4.67
N GLU A 50 -5.29 -5.80 -4.66
CA GLU A 50 -4.36 -5.25 -3.67
C GLU A 50 -4.16 -3.73 -3.87
N SER A 51 -3.58 -3.07 -2.88
CA SER A 51 -3.45 -1.61 -2.84
C SER A 51 -2.75 -0.98 -4.05
N GLU A 52 -1.82 -1.69 -4.70
CA GLU A 52 -1.15 -1.23 -5.92
C GLU A 52 -2.10 -1.09 -7.12
N ASN A 53 -3.27 -1.68 -7.06
CA ASN A 53 -4.32 -1.60 -8.08
C ASN A 53 -5.52 -0.75 -7.63
N VAL A 54 -5.38 -0.03 -6.53
CA VAL A 54 -6.38 0.88 -5.98
C VAL A 54 -5.76 2.26 -5.90
N ALA A 55 -6.30 3.24 -6.61
CA ALA A 55 -5.79 4.60 -6.57
C ALA A 55 -6.15 5.25 -5.22
N VAL A 56 -5.15 5.67 -4.46
CA VAL A 56 -5.32 6.44 -3.23
C VAL A 56 -4.87 7.88 -3.49
N MET A 57 -5.72 8.82 -3.13
CA MET A 57 -5.49 10.24 -3.37
C MET A 57 -5.78 11.05 -2.11
N VAL A 58 -5.07 12.15 -1.95
CA VAL A 58 -5.38 13.19 -0.97
C VAL A 58 -5.70 14.46 -1.75
N ASN A 59 -6.93 14.96 -1.62
CA ASN A 59 -7.42 16.10 -2.40
C ASN A 59 -7.20 15.96 -3.92
N GLY A 60 -7.37 14.74 -4.44
CA GLY A 60 -7.16 14.43 -5.85
C GLY A 60 -5.70 14.20 -6.26
N VAL A 61 -4.73 14.41 -5.38
CA VAL A 61 -3.30 14.18 -5.66
C VAL A 61 -2.96 12.72 -5.39
N PRO A 62 -2.38 11.99 -6.35
CA PRO A 62 -2.04 10.59 -6.19
C PRO A 62 -1.01 10.32 -5.11
N MET A 63 -1.19 9.24 -4.37
CA MET A 63 -0.34 8.83 -3.24
C MET A 63 0.40 7.51 -3.49
N ASN A 64 -0.08 6.68 -4.41
CA ASN A 64 0.57 5.40 -4.73
C ASN A 64 1.96 5.66 -5.31
N GLU A 65 2.96 5.02 -4.73
CA GLU A 65 4.35 5.14 -5.15
C GLU A 65 4.52 4.63 -6.59
N MET A 66 5.30 5.34 -7.40
CA MET A 66 5.33 5.10 -8.85
C MET A 66 6.16 3.89 -9.29
N GLU A 67 7.03 3.34 -8.43
CA GLU A 67 7.79 2.14 -8.75
C GLU A 67 6.99 0.86 -8.52
N SER A 68 6.26 0.78 -7.40
CA SER A 68 5.53 -0.41 -6.99
C SER A 68 4.01 -0.26 -7.01
N GLY A 69 3.50 0.96 -7.06
CA GLY A 69 2.09 1.28 -6.92
C GLY A 69 1.56 1.14 -5.49
N LYS A 70 2.40 0.76 -4.53
CA LYS A 70 2.01 0.57 -3.13
C LYS A 70 1.81 1.87 -2.40
N ILE A 71 1.01 1.80 -1.35
CA ILE A 71 0.91 2.83 -0.33
C ILE A 71 1.27 2.23 1.03
N TYR A 72 2.16 2.90 1.76
CA TYR A 72 2.56 2.51 3.11
C TYR A 72 1.87 3.44 4.10
N TRP A 73 0.82 2.94 4.74
CA TRP A 73 -0.05 3.75 5.58
C TRP A 73 0.63 4.32 6.82
N SER A 74 1.71 3.69 7.30
CA SER A 74 2.53 4.25 8.38
C SER A 74 3.10 5.64 8.06
N ASN A 75 3.33 5.94 6.79
CA ASN A 75 3.81 7.26 6.36
C ASN A 75 2.73 8.35 6.36
N TRP A 76 1.47 7.96 6.59
CA TRP A 76 0.29 8.81 6.52
C TRP A 76 -0.62 8.65 7.75
N ALA A 77 -0.08 8.18 8.87
CA ALA A 77 -0.85 7.86 10.07
C ALA A 77 -1.65 9.04 10.63
N GLY A 78 -1.22 10.27 10.37
CA GLY A 78 -1.92 11.48 10.80
C GLY A 78 -3.05 11.94 9.89
N LEU A 79 -3.31 11.29 8.77
CA LEU A 79 -4.40 11.68 7.86
C LEU A 79 -5.78 11.64 8.52
N SER A 80 -6.00 10.73 9.47
CA SER A 80 -7.27 10.65 10.20
C SER A 80 -7.65 11.95 10.93
N ASP A 81 -6.65 12.69 11.40
CA ASP A 81 -6.85 13.93 12.16
C ASP A 81 -7.25 15.12 11.28
N VAL A 82 -6.93 15.07 9.99
CA VAL A 82 -7.19 16.15 9.02
C VAL A 82 -8.29 15.81 8.03
N THR A 83 -8.78 14.58 8.03
CA THR A 83 -9.74 14.09 7.05
C THR A 83 -11.13 14.66 7.31
N ARG A 84 -11.68 15.34 6.31
CA ARG A 84 -13.07 15.80 6.28
C ARG A 84 -14.02 14.70 5.78
N SER A 85 -13.59 13.97 4.76
CA SER A 85 -14.31 12.81 4.24
C SER A 85 -13.38 11.87 3.53
N MET A 86 -13.77 10.62 3.44
CA MET A 86 -13.13 9.61 2.63
C MET A 86 -14.15 9.10 1.61
N GLN A 87 -13.86 9.27 0.34
CA GLN A 87 -14.71 8.84 -0.77
C GLN A 87 -14.13 7.57 -1.36
N VAL A 88 -14.87 6.48 -1.24
CA VAL A 88 -14.44 5.17 -1.74
C VAL A 88 -15.30 4.81 -2.94
N GLN A 89 -14.68 4.66 -4.09
CA GLN A 89 -15.30 4.21 -5.31
C GLN A 89 -14.77 2.81 -5.63
N ARG A 90 -15.67 1.83 -5.66
CA ARG A 90 -15.34 0.46 -6.04
C ARG A 90 -15.52 0.28 -7.53
N GLY A 91 -14.52 -0.31 -8.20
CA GLY A 91 -14.58 -0.59 -9.63
C GLY A 91 -14.53 0.65 -10.54
N LEU A 92 -15.34 0.61 -11.59
CA LEU A 92 -15.37 1.62 -12.63
C LEU A 92 -16.06 2.91 -12.20
N GLY A 93 -15.42 4.03 -12.42
CA GLY A 93 -16.02 5.33 -12.19
C GLY A 93 -15.19 6.46 -12.79
N ALA A 94 -15.66 7.68 -12.64
CA ALA A 94 -14.96 8.85 -13.13
C ALA A 94 -13.69 9.09 -12.30
N ALA A 95 -12.52 9.03 -12.92
CA ALA A 95 -11.27 9.41 -12.32
C ALA A 95 -10.72 10.65 -13.02
N LYS A 96 -10.31 11.65 -12.22
CA LYS A 96 -9.70 12.91 -12.72
C LYS A 96 -8.17 12.82 -12.73
N VAL A 97 -7.65 11.65 -13.05
CA VAL A 97 -6.22 11.36 -13.25
C VAL A 97 -6.05 10.45 -14.45
N ALA A 98 -4.92 10.53 -15.12
CA ALA A 98 -4.63 9.69 -16.29
C ALA A 98 -4.20 8.29 -15.93
N ALA A 99 -3.72 8.06 -14.70
CA ALA A 99 -3.28 6.74 -14.25
C ALA A 99 -4.46 5.77 -14.08
N PRO A 100 -4.41 4.58 -14.68
CA PRO A 100 -5.49 3.61 -14.56
C PRO A 100 -5.59 3.04 -13.14
N SER A 101 -6.81 2.90 -12.63
CA SER A 101 -7.14 2.24 -11.38
C SER A 101 -8.06 1.06 -11.65
N VAL A 102 -7.68 -0.12 -11.20
CA VAL A 102 -8.38 -1.38 -11.51
C VAL A 102 -9.46 -1.70 -10.49
N GLY A 103 -9.11 -1.69 -9.20
CA GLY A 103 -10.04 -2.05 -8.12
C GLY A 103 -10.98 -0.93 -7.71
N GLY A 104 -10.62 0.29 -8.00
CA GLY A 104 -11.34 1.48 -7.60
C GLY A 104 -10.43 2.58 -7.09
N SER A 105 -10.99 3.55 -6.38
CA SER A 105 -10.25 4.67 -5.82
C SER A 105 -10.70 5.03 -4.41
N ILE A 106 -9.75 5.54 -3.63
CA ILE A 106 -9.99 6.11 -2.30
C ILE A 106 -9.47 7.54 -2.35
N ASN A 107 -10.37 8.52 -2.26
CA ASN A 107 -10.01 9.93 -2.21
C ASN A 107 -10.23 10.47 -0.80
N ILE A 108 -9.17 10.91 -0.16
CA ILE A 108 -9.18 11.50 1.16
C ILE A 108 -9.26 13.01 0.99
N VAL A 109 -10.36 13.60 1.46
CA VAL A 109 -10.57 15.05 1.41
C VAL A 109 -10.22 15.62 2.77
N THR A 110 -9.26 16.54 2.80
CA THR A 110 -8.84 17.22 4.03
C THR A 110 -9.68 18.46 4.28
N ASN A 111 -9.50 19.06 5.45
CA ASN A 111 -10.14 20.30 5.79
C ASN A 111 -9.76 21.41 4.78
N THR A 112 -10.76 22.18 4.36
CA THR A 112 -10.64 23.22 3.35
C THR A 112 -10.92 24.61 3.94
N THR A 113 -10.96 25.63 3.07
CA THR A 113 -11.31 27.02 3.42
C THR A 113 -12.71 27.20 4.01
N ASP A 114 -13.59 26.19 3.90
CA ASP A 114 -14.93 26.21 4.48
C ASP A 114 -14.92 25.97 6.00
N VAL A 115 -13.78 25.69 6.59
CA VAL A 115 -13.63 25.49 8.03
C VAL A 115 -13.87 26.82 8.74
N LYS A 116 -14.79 26.83 9.70
CA LYS A 116 -15.07 28.00 10.54
C LYS A 116 -13.89 28.32 11.48
N ALA A 117 -13.78 29.59 11.86
CA ALA A 117 -12.83 30.00 12.87
C ALA A 117 -13.03 29.20 14.19
N GLY A 118 -11.95 28.72 14.73
CA GLY A 118 -11.99 27.94 15.96
C GLY A 118 -10.77 27.03 16.09
N GLY A 119 -10.82 26.18 17.09
CA GLY A 119 -9.77 25.21 17.35
C GLY A 119 -10.14 24.24 18.43
N GLY A 120 -9.28 23.27 18.64
CA GLY A 120 -9.46 22.25 19.66
C GLY A 120 -8.15 21.64 20.10
N ILE A 121 -8.20 21.03 21.26
CA ILE A 121 -7.12 20.19 21.80
C ILE A 121 -7.75 18.89 22.29
N SER A 122 -7.05 17.78 22.04
CA SER A 122 -7.50 16.45 22.48
C SER A 122 -6.34 15.66 23.09
N TYR A 123 -6.69 14.76 23.98
CA TYR A 123 -5.78 13.78 24.57
C TYR A 123 -6.47 12.43 24.64
N ALA A 124 -5.76 11.37 24.25
CA ALA A 124 -6.27 10.02 24.27
C ALA A 124 -5.27 9.06 24.90
N VAL A 125 -5.79 8.05 25.59
CA VAL A 125 -5.03 6.94 26.17
C VAL A 125 -5.66 5.62 25.73
N GLY A 126 -4.85 4.59 25.67
CA GLY A 126 -5.33 3.26 25.28
C GLY A 126 -4.44 2.14 25.80
N ASN A 127 -4.73 0.92 25.38
CA ASN A 127 -3.98 -0.26 25.72
C ASN A 127 -2.50 -0.14 25.28
N ASP A 128 -1.64 -0.92 25.92
CA ASP A 128 -0.22 -1.03 25.57
C ASP A 128 0.54 0.31 25.61
N GLY A 129 0.19 1.17 26.58
CA GLY A 129 0.83 2.46 26.76
C GLY A 129 0.53 3.48 25.66
N PHE A 130 -0.54 3.28 24.89
CA PHE A 130 -0.94 4.23 23.84
C PHE A 130 -1.31 5.58 24.42
N ASN A 131 -0.73 6.64 23.86
CA ASN A 131 -1.04 8.02 24.16
C ASN A 131 -1.08 8.82 22.86
N LYS A 132 -1.98 9.80 22.80
CA LYS A 132 -2.04 10.74 21.69
C LYS A 132 -2.46 12.11 22.19
N ILE A 133 -1.76 13.13 21.74
CA ILE A 133 -2.15 14.53 21.92
C ILE A 133 -2.27 15.17 20.53
N ALA A 134 -3.32 15.98 20.35
CA ALA A 134 -3.54 16.68 19.08
C ALA A 134 -4.13 18.06 19.33
N PHE A 135 -3.81 19.00 18.46
CA PHE A 135 -4.41 20.31 18.43
C PHE A 135 -4.74 20.73 17.00
N ASN A 136 -5.73 21.58 16.82
CA ASN A 136 -6.02 22.24 15.57
C ASN A 136 -6.46 23.69 15.82
N VAL A 137 -6.17 24.55 14.86
CA VAL A 137 -6.56 25.95 14.85
C VAL A 137 -6.90 26.36 13.42
N SER A 138 -8.01 27.08 13.25
CA SER A 138 -8.42 27.64 11.97
C SER A 138 -8.91 29.09 12.15
N THR A 139 -8.49 29.96 11.25
CA THR A 139 -8.90 31.38 11.27
C THR A 139 -10.29 31.60 10.69
N GLY A 140 -10.78 30.65 9.88
CA GLY A 140 -11.87 30.91 8.95
C GLY A 140 -11.44 31.90 7.87
N LEU A 141 -12.36 32.23 6.98
CA LEU A 141 -12.10 33.19 5.90
C LEU A 141 -12.21 34.63 6.43
N ARG A 142 -11.07 35.35 6.38
CA ARG A 142 -10.99 36.77 6.76
C ARG A 142 -10.17 37.55 5.74
N ASN A 143 -10.74 38.61 5.20
CA ASN A 143 -10.08 39.48 4.18
C ASN A 143 -9.49 38.66 3.01
N GLY A 144 -10.18 37.60 2.59
CA GLY A 144 -9.73 36.72 1.53
C GLY A 144 -8.71 35.67 1.97
N TRP A 145 -8.23 35.70 3.21
CA TRP A 145 -7.29 34.68 3.74
C TRP A 145 -8.00 33.66 4.61
N ALA A 146 -7.54 32.42 4.52
CA ALA A 146 -7.92 31.35 5.45
C ALA A 146 -6.67 30.52 5.78
N ILE A 147 -6.45 30.28 7.07
CA ILE A 147 -5.29 29.54 7.58
C ILE A 147 -5.80 28.43 8.51
N SER A 148 -5.33 27.21 8.31
CA SER A 148 -5.59 26.07 9.17
C SER A 148 -4.29 25.38 9.53
N ILE A 149 -4.09 25.03 10.78
CA ILE A 149 -2.93 24.32 11.30
C ILE A 149 -3.39 23.19 12.20
N LEU A 150 -2.78 22.03 12.06
CA LEU A 150 -2.98 20.87 12.90
C LEU A 150 -1.64 20.23 13.23
N GLY A 151 -1.49 19.75 14.46
CA GLY A 151 -0.37 18.95 14.91
C GLY A 151 -0.83 17.85 15.86
N ALA A 152 -0.16 16.71 15.79
CA ALA A 152 -0.44 15.59 16.69
C ALA A 152 0.83 14.80 16.98
N LYS A 153 0.86 14.15 18.14
CA LYS A 153 1.86 13.18 18.54
C LYS A 153 1.16 11.96 19.13
N SER A 154 1.53 10.77 18.66
CA SER A 154 1.13 9.51 19.26
C SER A 154 2.34 8.64 19.58
N TRP A 155 2.25 7.87 20.66
CA TRP A 155 3.31 6.96 21.09
C TRP A 155 2.74 5.80 21.88
N GLY A 156 3.48 4.73 22.00
CA GLY A 156 3.07 3.55 22.74
C GLY A 156 4.04 2.40 22.61
N ASN A 157 3.71 1.31 23.30
CA ASN A 157 4.54 0.10 23.31
C ASN A 157 4.18 -0.89 22.18
N GLY A 158 3.06 -0.70 21.52
CA GLY A 158 2.53 -1.64 20.54
C GLY A 158 1.89 -2.88 21.16
N TYR A 159 1.00 -3.51 20.40
CA TYR A 159 0.31 -4.74 20.82
C TYR A 159 1.28 -5.92 20.89
N VAL A 160 2.15 -6.07 19.90
CA VAL A 160 3.15 -7.13 19.83
C VAL A 160 4.37 -6.73 20.67
N GLN A 161 4.97 -7.71 21.31
CA GLN A 161 6.18 -7.54 22.12
C GLN A 161 7.27 -6.81 21.33
N GLY A 162 7.76 -5.71 21.90
CA GLY A 162 8.88 -4.96 21.33
C GLY A 162 8.55 -4.10 20.12
N THR A 163 7.29 -3.78 19.88
CA THR A 163 6.87 -2.95 18.75
C THR A 163 6.51 -1.52 19.15
N GLU A 164 7.38 -0.89 19.93
CA GLU A 164 7.22 0.51 20.31
C GLU A 164 7.21 1.42 19.09
N PHE A 165 6.52 2.54 19.23
CA PHE A 165 6.44 3.56 18.19
C PHE A 165 6.35 4.96 18.75
N GLU A 166 6.74 5.90 17.92
CA GLU A 166 6.52 7.34 18.12
C GLU A 166 6.24 7.97 16.77
N ALA A 167 5.11 8.65 16.67
CA ALA A 167 4.63 9.23 15.42
C ALA A 167 4.15 10.66 15.63
N TYR A 168 4.48 11.52 14.69
CA TYR A 168 4.00 12.88 14.60
C TYR A 168 3.17 13.05 13.34
N SER A 169 2.25 13.98 13.38
CA SER A 169 1.57 14.45 12.18
C SER A 169 1.45 15.96 12.20
N TYR A 170 1.55 16.56 11.05
CA TYR A 170 1.35 17.98 10.87
C TYR A 170 0.59 18.25 9.58
N PHE A 171 -0.21 19.28 9.62
CA PHE A 171 -0.97 19.78 8.49
C PHE A 171 -1.00 21.30 8.57
N GLY A 172 -0.78 21.95 7.44
CA GLY A 172 -0.93 23.37 7.29
C GLY A 172 -1.59 23.69 5.95
N ASN A 173 -2.54 24.60 5.96
CA ASN A 173 -3.15 25.14 4.76
C ASN A 173 -3.23 26.66 4.87
N VAL A 174 -2.78 27.33 3.81
CA VAL A 174 -2.95 28.76 3.65
C VAL A 174 -3.63 29.00 2.31
N SER A 175 -4.78 29.63 2.33
CA SER A 175 -5.56 29.93 1.13
C SER A 175 -5.81 31.41 1.01
N LYS A 176 -5.75 31.93 -0.22
CA LYS A 176 -6.06 33.32 -0.54
C LYS A 176 -7.07 33.36 -1.67
N GLN A 177 -8.26 33.92 -1.38
CA GLN A 177 -9.21 34.32 -2.38
C GLN A 177 -8.76 35.67 -2.94
N ILE A 178 -8.12 35.65 -4.11
CA ILE A 178 -7.55 36.87 -4.72
C ILE A 178 -8.65 37.82 -5.17
N ASN A 179 -9.65 37.24 -5.84
CA ASN A 179 -10.85 37.90 -6.30
C ASN A 179 -11.97 36.89 -6.54
N ASP A 180 -13.05 37.24 -7.16
CA ASP A 180 -14.19 36.33 -7.40
C ASP A 180 -13.85 35.15 -8.34
N LYS A 181 -12.76 35.27 -9.11
CA LYS A 181 -12.38 34.27 -10.11
C LYS A 181 -11.18 33.44 -9.75
N HIS A 182 -10.30 33.88 -8.86
CA HIS A 182 -9.05 33.22 -8.57
C HIS A 182 -8.87 32.97 -7.08
N MET A 183 -8.53 31.73 -6.74
CA MET A 183 -8.09 31.31 -5.43
C MET A 183 -6.79 30.52 -5.53
N ILE A 184 -5.85 30.78 -4.63
CA ILE A 184 -4.61 30.04 -4.48
C ILE A 184 -4.59 29.39 -3.09
N SER A 185 -4.19 28.13 -3.02
CA SER A 185 -4.11 27.36 -1.78
C SER A 185 -2.79 26.60 -1.70
N LEU A 186 -2.09 26.75 -0.58
CA LEU A 186 -0.89 25.98 -0.27
C LEU A 186 -1.22 25.01 0.85
N THR A 187 -0.98 23.72 0.62
CA THR A 187 -1.18 22.66 1.59
C THR A 187 0.13 21.93 1.85
N VAL A 188 0.48 21.76 3.11
CA VAL A 188 1.64 20.99 3.54
C VAL A 188 1.16 19.95 4.56
N LEU A 189 1.52 18.69 4.36
CA LEU A 189 1.21 17.62 5.31
C LEU A 189 2.34 16.61 5.38
N GLY A 190 2.49 15.99 6.54
CA GLY A 190 3.47 14.94 6.76
C GLY A 190 3.21 14.20 8.07
N ALA A 191 3.79 13.01 8.17
CA ALA A 191 3.65 12.12 9.31
C ALA A 191 4.98 11.43 9.64
N PRO A 192 5.98 12.17 10.14
CA PRO A 192 7.25 11.57 10.55
C PRO A 192 7.02 10.57 11.68
N GLN A 193 7.60 9.38 11.54
CA GLN A 193 7.42 8.29 12.48
C GLN A 193 8.65 7.39 12.56
N TRP A 194 8.82 6.72 13.68
CA TRP A 194 9.59 5.49 13.77
C TRP A 194 8.78 4.44 14.53
N HIS A 195 8.99 3.18 14.18
CA HIS A 195 8.40 2.07 14.90
C HIS A 195 9.25 0.81 14.74
N ASN A 196 9.17 -0.03 15.75
CA ASN A 196 9.72 -1.37 15.70
C ASN A 196 8.68 -2.32 15.12
N GLN A 197 9.13 -3.32 14.39
CA GLN A 197 8.28 -4.23 13.65
C GLN A 197 8.52 -5.68 14.07
N ARG A 198 7.50 -6.50 13.85
CA ARG A 198 7.61 -7.94 13.79
C ARG A 198 7.52 -8.38 12.33
N ASN A 199 8.58 -9.01 11.83
CA ASN A 199 8.68 -9.45 10.42
C ASN A 199 8.75 -10.97 10.27
N ASP A 200 8.61 -11.73 11.35
CA ASP A 200 8.64 -13.19 11.37
C ASP A 200 7.34 -13.79 10.82
N ASN A 201 7.49 -14.95 10.16
CA ASN A 201 6.40 -15.73 9.60
C ASN A 201 6.45 -17.16 10.18
N LEU A 202 5.94 -17.33 11.39
CA LEU A 202 5.91 -18.62 12.07
C LEU A 202 4.62 -19.37 11.75
N LEU A 203 4.66 -20.71 11.86
CA LEU A 203 3.45 -21.54 11.92
C LEU A 203 2.57 -21.10 13.08
N ILE A 204 1.26 -21.18 12.93
CA ILE A 204 0.31 -20.84 14.00
C ILE A 204 0.58 -21.68 15.26
N SER A 205 0.92 -22.96 15.09
CA SER A 205 1.30 -23.85 16.18
C SER A 205 2.54 -23.37 16.95
N GLU A 206 3.49 -22.70 16.27
CA GLU A 206 4.66 -22.11 16.94
C GLU A 206 4.25 -20.94 17.82
N TRP A 207 3.41 -20.02 17.32
CA TRP A 207 2.85 -18.93 18.11
C TRP A 207 2.16 -19.43 19.39
N GLN A 208 1.36 -20.49 19.26
CA GLN A 208 0.58 -21.06 20.37
C GLN A 208 1.45 -21.69 21.48
N LYS A 209 2.68 -22.08 21.16
CA LYS A 209 3.63 -22.64 22.16
C LYS A 209 4.20 -21.58 23.11
N HIS A 210 4.22 -20.32 22.74
CA HIS A 210 4.80 -19.25 23.53
C HIS A 210 3.83 -18.73 24.58
N ALA A 211 4.35 -18.33 25.75
CA ALA A 211 3.54 -17.75 26.81
C ALA A 211 2.80 -16.48 26.36
N ASN A 212 3.43 -15.70 25.49
CA ASN A 212 2.84 -14.48 24.91
C ASN A 212 1.97 -14.75 23.68
N LYS A 213 1.90 -16.01 23.19
CA LYS A 213 1.15 -16.41 22.00
C LYS A 213 1.39 -15.46 20.84
N TYR A 214 0.33 -14.85 20.28
CA TYR A 214 0.41 -13.97 19.11
C TYR A 214 1.07 -12.62 19.38
N LYS A 215 1.34 -12.27 20.64
CA LYS A 215 2.14 -11.10 21.01
C LYS A 215 3.64 -11.35 20.96
N PHE A 216 4.07 -12.58 20.79
CA PHE A 216 5.48 -12.96 20.71
C PHE A 216 6.15 -12.33 19.49
N ASN A 217 7.37 -11.83 19.68
CA ASN A 217 8.22 -11.30 18.62
C ASN A 217 9.57 -12.00 18.65
N ALA A 218 9.87 -12.79 17.64
CA ALA A 218 11.03 -13.67 17.61
C ALA A 218 12.37 -12.91 17.53
N VAL A 219 12.36 -11.63 17.17
CA VAL A 219 13.56 -10.79 17.13
C VAL A 219 13.66 -9.80 18.31
N TYR A 220 12.72 -9.87 19.24
CA TYR A 220 12.80 -9.12 20.49
C TYR A 220 13.86 -9.73 21.42
N GLY A 221 14.80 -8.93 21.89
CA GLY A 221 15.84 -9.44 22.77
C GLY A 221 16.86 -8.38 23.23
N PHE A 222 17.95 -8.87 23.81
CA PHE A 222 18.91 -8.06 24.52
C PHE A 222 20.34 -8.38 24.09
N GLY A 223 21.17 -7.36 24.10
CA GLY A 223 22.60 -7.46 23.86
C GLY A 223 23.42 -7.45 25.16
N LEU A 224 24.62 -6.91 25.06
CA LEU A 224 25.53 -6.80 26.18
C LEU A 224 24.92 -5.97 27.30
N ASN A 225 25.18 -6.38 28.58
CA ASN A 225 24.72 -5.67 29.77
C ASN A 225 23.20 -5.46 29.85
N GLY A 226 22.40 -6.35 29.21
CA GLY A 226 20.97 -6.22 29.17
C GLY A 226 20.46 -5.09 28.27
N GLN A 227 21.31 -4.51 27.43
CA GLN A 227 20.90 -3.49 26.46
C GLN A 227 19.94 -4.07 25.45
N ARG A 228 18.77 -3.46 25.33
CA ARG A 228 17.79 -3.86 24.34
C ARG A 228 18.25 -3.55 22.93
N LYS A 229 18.03 -4.49 22.01
CA LYS A 229 18.35 -4.37 20.60
C LYS A 229 17.11 -4.62 19.74
N VAL A 230 17.15 -4.12 18.52
CA VAL A 230 16.05 -4.17 17.57
C VAL A 230 16.58 -4.59 16.21
N ALA A 231 16.03 -5.66 15.65
CA ALA A 231 16.29 -6.08 14.27
C ALA A 231 15.23 -5.58 13.30
N GLY A 232 13.98 -5.44 13.75
CA GLY A 232 12.89 -4.87 12.95
C GLY A 232 12.65 -3.41 13.31
N TYR A 233 13.07 -2.48 12.47
CA TYR A 233 12.96 -1.05 12.69
C TYR A 233 12.62 -0.33 11.38
N ASN A 234 11.73 0.65 11.46
CA ASN A 234 11.31 1.46 10.34
C ASN A 234 11.21 2.92 10.75
N LYS A 235 11.74 3.81 9.94
CA LYS A 235 11.68 5.26 10.17
C LYS A 235 11.49 5.96 8.84
N PHE A 236 10.42 6.76 8.72
CA PHE A 236 10.13 7.51 7.52
C PHE A 236 9.55 8.89 7.81
N HIS A 237 9.84 9.82 6.91
CA HIS A 237 9.19 11.10 6.79
C HIS A 237 9.00 11.41 5.30
N LYS A 238 7.75 11.44 4.84
CA LYS A 238 7.38 11.67 3.44
C LYS A 238 6.39 12.83 3.33
N PRO A 239 6.85 14.08 3.52
CA PRO A 239 5.98 15.24 3.40
C PRO A 239 5.45 15.41 1.98
N GLN A 240 4.25 15.94 1.87
CA GLN A 240 3.63 16.35 0.63
C GLN A 240 3.28 17.83 0.68
N ILE A 241 3.68 18.56 -0.34
CA ILE A 241 3.43 19.97 -0.51
C ILE A 241 2.65 20.16 -1.80
N SER A 242 1.52 20.83 -1.75
CA SER A 242 0.66 21.06 -2.91
C SER A 242 0.29 22.52 -3.01
N LEU A 243 0.54 23.12 -4.18
CA LEU A 243 0.09 24.45 -4.53
C LEU A 243 -1.04 24.33 -5.54
N ASN A 244 -2.22 24.81 -5.18
CA ASN A 244 -3.42 24.71 -5.99
C ASN A 244 -3.88 26.09 -6.45
N HIS A 245 -4.24 26.19 -7.70
CA HIS A 245 -4.88 27.36 -8.28
C HIS A 245 -6.26 26.97 -8.79
N TYR A 246 -7.28 27.67 -8.33
CA TYR A 246 -8.67 27.51 -8.76
C TYR A 246 -9.09 28.75 -9.53
N TRP A 247 -9.38 28.58 -10.82
CA TRP A 247 -9.81 29.63 -11.69
C TRP A 247 -11.25 29.39 -12.14
N THR A 248 -12.15 30.27 -11.68
CA THR A 248 -13.50 30.34 -12.19
C THR A 248 -13.52 31.25 -13.37
N ILE A 249 -13.45 30.70 -14.59
CA ILE A 249 -13.32 31.45 -15.84
C ILE A 249 -14.61 32.25 -16.10
N ASN A 250 -15.74 31.54 -15.96
CA ASN A 250 -17.09 32.11 -16.04
C ASN A 250 -18.06 31.19 -15.28
N GLU A 251 -19.36 31.45 -15.39
CA GLU A 251 -20.38 30.67 -14.69
C GLU A 251 -20.43 29.17 -15.11
N LYS A 252 -19.91 28.85 -16.30
CA LYS A 252 -19.95 27.48 -16.87
C LYS A 252 -18.61 26.78 -16.89
N SER A 253 -17.51 27.50 -16.75
CA SER A 253 -16.16 26.96 -16.97
C SER A 253 -15.22 27.26 -15.82
N SER A 254 -14.42 26.28 -15.46
CA SER A 254 -13.37 26.38 -14.43
C SER A 254 -12.12 25.63 -14.82
N LEU A 255 -10.99 26.04 -14.28
CA LEU A 255 -9.70 25.37 -14.41
C LEU A 255 -9.07 25.21 -13.03
N SER A 256 -8.81 23.98 -12.62
CA SER A 256 -8.08 23.63 -11.39
C SER A 256 -6.71 23.11 -11.75
N THR A 257 -5.66 23.69 -11.17
CA THR A 257 -4.28 23.23 -11.38
C THR A 257 -3.60 23.00 -10.05
N ALA A 258 -3.02 21.83 -9.88
CA ALA A 258 -2.23 21.45 -8.72
C ALA A 258 -0.79 21.17 -9.12
N LEU A 259 0.15 21.85 -8.46
CA LEU A 259 1.57 21.51 -8.48
C LEU A 259 1.89 20.86 -7.15
N TYR A 260 2.48 19.66 -7.16
CA TYR A 260 2.79 18.96 -5.93
C TYR A 260 4.21 18.39 -5.93
N VAL A 261 4.77 18.32 -4.73
CA VAL A 261 6.11 17.80 -4.45
C VAL A 261 6.04 16.91 -3.25
N SER A 262 6.70 15.76 -3.31
CA SER A 262 6.95 14.89 -2.15
C SER A 262 8.42 14.54 -2.09
N ILE A 263 9.07 14.85 -0.94
CA ILE A 263 10.47 14.55 -0.67
C ILE A 263 10.51 13.54 0.47
N GLY A 264 10.61 12.26 0.14
CA GLY A 264 10.61 11.18 1.11
C GLY A 264 12.02 10.81 1.59
N ARG A 265 12.16 10.60 2.90
CA ARG A 265 13.40 10.14 3.53
C ARG A 265 13.07 9.07 4.54
N GLY A 266 13.80 7.98 4.50
CA GLY A 266 13.63 6.93 5.50
C GLY A 266 14.17 5.59 5.09
N GLY A 267 13.99 4.61 5.98
CA GLY A 267 14.43 3.25 5.74
C GLY A 267 13.98 2.30 6.84
N GLY A 268 14.33 1.04 6.65
CA GLY A 268 14.07 -0.04 7.58
C GLY A 268 15.29 -0.94 7.73
N TYR A 269 15.43 -1.56 8.90
CA TYR A 269 16.56 -2.45 9.19
C TYR A 269 16.45 -3.76 8.43
N ARG A 270 17.60 -4.25 7.98
CA ARG A 270 17.77 -5.56 7.38
C ARG A 270 19.09 -6.19 7.84
N GLY A 271 19.00 -7.43 8.33
CA GLY A 271 20.17 -8.18 8.76
C GLY A 271 21.07 -8.58 7.58
N GLN A 272 22.38 -8.46 7.79
CA GLN A 272 23.43 -8.88 6.89
C GLN A 272 24.28 -9.96 7.55
N GLY A 273 25.00 -10.76 6.76
CA GLY A 273 25.88 -11.79 7.29
C GLY A 273 26.50 -12.64 6.20
N ASN A 274 27.44 -13.49 6.57
CA ASN A 274 27.95 -14.51 5.69
C ASN A 274 26.90 -15.61 5.46
N SER A 275 27.15 -16.51 4.51
CA SER A 275 26.20 -17.56 4.11
C SER A 275 25.73 -18.45 5.26
N THR A 276 26.56 -18.65 6.28
CA THR A 276 26.23 -19.49 7.44
C THR A 276 25.22 -18.84 8.39
N TYR A 277 25.35 -17.54 8.62
CA TYR A 277 24.63 -16.83 9.69
C TYR A 277 23.56 -15.86 9.20
N LYS A 278 23.58 -15.46 7.94
CA LYS A 278 22.65 -14.46 7.39
C LYS A 278 21.18 -14.79 7.67
N ASN A 279 20.80 -16.06 7.52
CA ASN A 279 19.42 -16.50 7.74
C ASN A 279 19.02 -16.52 9.23
N SER A 280 19.97 -16.42 10.14
CA SER A 280 19.67 -16.36 11.57
C SER A 280 18.96 -15.06 11.99
N TRP A 281 19.05 -14.01 11.18
CA TRP A 281 18.25 -12.80 11.35
C TRP A 281 16.77 -13.02 11.09
N TYR A 282 16.43 -14.04 10.28
CA TYR A 282 15.05 -14.44 10.09
C TYR A 282 14.66 -15.39 11.22
N ALA A 283 13.69 -15.01 11.98
CA ALA A 283 13.25 -15.76 13.13
C ALA A 283 12.66 -17.13 12.78
N THR A 284 12.39 -17.36 11.50
CA THR A 284 11.71 -18.53 10.97
C THR A 284 12.68 -19.45 10.23
N ALA A 285 12.67 -20.73 10.53
CA ALA A 285 13.29 -21.76 9.71
C ALA A 285 12.47 -21.99 8.43
N LEU A 286 13.04 -22.70 7.45
CA LEU A 286 12.39 -22.94 6.15
C LEU A 286 11.04 -23.67 6.25
N ASP A 287 10.84 -24.46 7.30
CA ASP A 287 9.60 -25.20 7.57
C ASP A 287 8.56 -24.40 8.38
N GLY A 288 8.85 -23.13 8.68
CA GLY A 288 7.97 -22.26 9.45
C GLY A 288 8.09 -22.40 10.96
N THR A 289 9.00 -23.24 11.46
CA THR A 289 9.29 -23.35 12.90
C THR A 289 10.18 -22.20 13.37
N LEU A 290 10.21 -21.97 14.68
CA LEU A 290 11.09 -20.96 15.27
C LEU A 290 12.56 -21.36 15.06
N ASN A 291 13.36 -20.43 14.53
CA ASN A 291 14.80 -20.60 14.47
C ASN A 291 15.37 -20.50 15.89
N THR A 292 16.03 -21.58 16.32
CA THR A 292 16.59 -21.71 17.69
C THR A 292 18.00 -21.15 17.81
N GLN A 293 18.66 -20.79 16.72
CA GLN A 293 19.97 -20.17 16.77
C GLN A 293 19.87 -18.77 17.38
N PHE A 294 20.79 -18.42 18.24
CA PHE A 294 20.80 -17.16 19.00
C PHE A 294 19.52 -16.93 19.83
N ARG A 295 19.10 -17.97 20.58
CA ARG A 295 17.99 -17.87 21.55
C ARG A 295 18.51 -17.94 22.97
N ALA A 296 18.06 -17.02 23.80
CA ALA A 296 18.26 -17.06 25.24
C ALA A 296 17.29 -18.09 25.89
N ALA A 297 17.58 -18.46 27.14
CA ALA A 297 16.77 -19.45 27.87
C ALA A 297 15.30 -19.01 28.07
N ASP A 298 15.03 -17.70 28.12
CA ASP A 298 13.69 -17.12 28.25
C ASP A 298 12.95 -17.00 26.90
N GLY A 299 13.55 -17.47 25.81
CA GLY A 299 13.00 -17.42 24.45
C GLY A 299 13.25 -16.13 23.69
N THR A 300 13.89 -15.13 24.30
CA THR A 300 14.25 -13.86 23.62
C THR A 300 15.41 -14.06 22.64
N PHE A 301 15.53 -13.18 21.66
CA PHE A 301 16.63 -13.21 20.70
C PHE A 301 17.94 -12.77 21.39
N ASP A 302 18.98 -13.62 21.32
CA ASP A 302 20.24 -13.41 22.03
C ASP A 302 21.23 -12.60 21.19
N TYR A 303 21.09 -11.29 21.23
CA TYR A 303 22.04 -10.39 20.57
C TYR A 303 23.43 -10.43 21.21
N ALA A 304 23.53 -10.77 22.51
CA ALA A 304 24.82 -10.92 23.17
C ALA A 304 25.66 -12.06 22.56
N ALA A 305 25.00 -13.14 22.15
CA ALA A 305 25.66 -14.25 21.42
C ALA A 305 26.19 -13.80 20.05
N ILE A 306 25.51 -12.87 19.38
CA ILE A 306 25.99 -12.25 18.12
C ILE A 306 27.25 -11.42 18.38
N TYR A 307 27.27 -10.62 19.44
CA TYR A 307 28.46 -9.87 19.86
C TYR A 307 29.63 -10.82 20.13
N ASP A 308 29.41 -11.90 20.85
CA ASP A 308 30.45 -12.89 21.17
C ASP A 308 30.99 -13.54 19.89
N LEU A 309 30.13 -13.93 18.96
CA LEU A 309 30.51 -14.49 17.65
C LEU A 309 31.39 -13.50 16.88
N ASN A 310 30.99 -12.25 16.79
CA ASN A 310 31.69 -11.23 16.01
C ASN A 310 33.03 -10.82 16.65
N MET A 311 33.10 -10.67 17.96
CA MET A 311 34.32 -10.32 18.67
C MET A 311 35.39 -11.42 18.64
N LYS A 312 34.99 -12.68 18.55
CA LYS A 312 35.87 -13.83 18.41
C LYS A 312 36.32 -14.09 16.96
N SER A 313 35.65 -13.47 15.98
CA SER A 313 35.94 -13.69 14.57
C SER A 313 37.20 -12.96 14.11
N GLU A 314 38.13 -13.65 13.48
CA GLU A 314 39.30 -13.08 12.84
C GLU A 314 38.98 -12.41 11.49
N ASN A 315 37.81 -12.66 10.93
CA ASN A 315 37.37 -12.20 9.62
C ASN A 315 36.31 -11.10 9.66
N GLY A 316 36.28 -10.34 10.73
CA GLY A 316 35.28 -9.29 10.95
C GLY A 316 33.94 -9.83 11.40
N SER A 317 32.92 -8.97 11.41
CA SER A 317 31.57 -9.34 11.82
C SER A 317 30.98 -10.40 10.91
N GLN A 318 30.49 -11.47 11.49
CA GLN A 318 29.79 -12.54 10.77
C GLN A 318 28.30 -12.20 10.58
N MET A 319 27.78 -11.34 11.44
CA MET A 319 26.42 -10.78 11.36
C MET A 319 26.50 -9.28 11.62
N ALA A 320 25.79 -8.51 10.82
CA ALA A 320 25.72 -7.07 10.92
C ALA A 320 24.32 -6.59 10.58
N MET A 321 24.01 -5.34 10.89
CA MET A 321 22.73 -4.72 10.55
C MET A 321 22.93 -3.58 9.57
N SER A 322 22.10 -3.56 8.53
CA SER A 322 21.99 -2.44 7.60
C SER A 322 20.67 -1.71 7.74
N ASN A 323 20.66 -0.45 7.34
CA ASN A 323 19.46 0.33 7.10
C ASN A 323 19.22 0.38 5.58
N ASN A 324 18.10 -0.18 5.15
CA ASN A 324 17.64 -0.09 3.77
C ASN A 324 16.95 1.24 3.56
N ILE A 325 17.69 2.18 3.01
CA ILE A 325 17.20 3.53 2.71
C ILE A 325 16.36 3.48 1.45
N ASN A 326 15.14 3.99 1.53
CA ASN A 326 14.20 4.12 0.42
C ASN A 326 13.68 5.56 0.40
N ASN A 327 14.46 6.43 -0.20
CA ASN A 327 14.11 7.84 -0.37
C ASN A 327 13.37 8.05 -1.69
N HIS A 328 12.60 9.12 -1.79
CA HIS A 328 12.04 9.53 -3.06
C HIS A 328 12.04 11.05 -3.26
N GLU A 329 12.05 11.44 -4.51
CA GLU A 329 11.76 12.77 -5.00
C GLU A 329 10.65 12.64 -6.04
N TRP A 330 9.52 13.26 -5.78
CA TRP A 330 8.32 13.14 -6.62
C TRP A 330 7.75 14.52 -6.92
N TYR A 331 7.61 14.83 -8.18
CA TYR A 331 7.08 16.10 -8.68
C TYR A 331 5.92 15.83 -9.62
N GLY A 332 4.85 16.59 -9.50
CA GLY A 332 3.70 16.40 -10.36
C GLY A 332 2.95 17.69 -10.67
N LEU A 333 2.25 17.67 -11.80
CA LEU A 333 1.29 18.67 -12.21
C LEU A 333 0.01 17.96 -12.63
N LEU A 334 -1.11 18.37 -12.03
CA LEU A 334 -2.44 17.89 -12.39
C LEU A 334 -3.31 19.11 -12.69
N SER A 335 -3.85 19.20 -13.92
CA SER A 335 -4.70 20.30 -14.32
C SER A 335 -5.99 19.74 -14.92
N THR A 336 -7.13 20.28 -14.50
CA THR A 336 -8.45 19.84 -14.94
C THR A 336 -9.29 21.05 -15.36
N TYR A 337 -9.70 21.05 -16.62
CA TYR A 337 -10.65 21.99 -17.17
C TYR A 337 -12.05 21.38 -17.16
N THR A 338 -13.03 22.11 -16.65
CA THR A 338 -14.42 21.69 -16.57
C THR A 338 -15.29 22.75 -17.23
N THR A 339 -16.22 22.32 -18.08
CA THR A 339 -17.16 23.24 -18.73
C THR A 339 -18.52 22.59 -18.91
N GLN A 340 -19.56 23.43 -18.91
CA GLN A 340 -20.92 23.04 -19.25
C GLN A 340 -21.23 23.45 -20.69
N LEU A 341 -21.62 22.50 -21.55
CA LEU A 341 -22.03 22.74 -22.92
C LEU A 341 -23.55 22.57 -23.04
N GLY A 342 -24.25 23.66 -23.31
CA GLY A 342 -25.71 23.66 -23.37
C GLY A 342 -26.34 23.32 -22.02
N GLN A 343 -27.52 22.69 -22.06
CA GLN A 343 -28.29 22.35 -20.84
C GLN A 343 -27.97 20.95 -20.30
N TYR A 344 -27.45 20.05 -21.14
CA TYR A 344 -27.40 18.62 -20.82
C TYR A 344 -26.01 18.04 -20.70
N PHE A 345 -24.97 18.74 -21.19
CA PHE A 345 -23.61 18.21 -21.24
C PHE A 345 -22.69 18.90 -20.26
N ASN A 346 -21.96 18.08 -19.49
CA ASN A 346 -20.79 18.52 -18.72
C ASN A 346 -19.57 17.81 -19.30
N VAL A 347 -18.53 18.59 -19.57
CA VAL A 347 -17.28 18.08 -20.15
C VAL A 347 -16.14 18.46 -19.22
N TYR A 348 -15.27 17.50 -18.93
CA TYR A 348 -13.99 17.85 -18.34
C TYR A 348 -12.85 17.09 -19.02
N GLY A 349 -11.68 17.71 -18.98
CA GLY A 349 -10.47 17.14 -19.51
C GLY A 349 -9.27 17.68 -18.77
N GLY A 350 -8.19 16.97 -18.82
CA GLY A 350 -7.03 17.38 -18.06
C GLY A 350 -5.73 16.74 -18.48
N LEU A 351 -4.69 17.21 -17.80
CA LEU A 351 -3.30 16.85 -17.99
C LEU A 351 -2.72 16.35 -16.67
N ASP A 352 -1.99 15.25 -16.73
CA ASP A 352 -1.34 14.60 -15.59
C ASP A 352 0.12 14.32 -15.93
N LEU A 353 1.03 15.06 -15.32
CA LEU A 353 2.47 14.94 -15.51
C LEU A 353 3.14 14.58 -14.22
N ARG A 354 4.01 13.56 -14.22
CA ARG A 354 4.73 13.10 -13.04
C ARG A 354 6.18 12.78 -13.36
N TYR A 355 7.06 13.13 -12.43
CA TYR A 355 8.45 12.68 -12.37
C TYR A 355 8.73 12.09 -10.99
N TYR A 356 9.32 10.91 -10.95
CA TYR A 356 9.65 10.21 -9.74
C TYR A 356 11.07 9.65 -9.80
N LYS A 357 11.82 9.84 -8.70
CA LYS A 357 13.12 9.22 -8.48
C LYS A 357 13.10 8.54 -7.11
N GLY A 358 13.25 7.22 -7.10
CA GLY A 358 13.44 6.45 -5.88
C GLY A 358 14.90 6.12 -5.67
N THR A 359 15.46 6.42 -4.50
CA THR A 359 16.83 6.08 -4.14
C THR A 359 16.82 4.90 -3.18
N HIS A 360 17.48 3.84 -3.57
CA HIS A 360 17.53 2.57 -2.84
C HIS A 360 18.97 2.19 -2.56
N LYS A 361 19.41 2.33 -1.32
CA LYS A 361 20.72 1.88 -0.88
C LYS A 361 20.65 1.27 0.51
N ALA A 362 21.58 0.38 0.81
CA ALA A 362 21.72 -0.17 2.14
C ALA A 362 23.03 0.27 2.75
N VAL A 363 22.98 0.80 3.96
CA VAL A 363 24.17 1.24 4.70
C VAL A 363 24.26 0.50 6.02
N LEU A 364 25.46 0.11 6.42
CA LEU A 364 25.70 -0.52 7.71
C LEU A 364 25.40 0.44 8.86
N VAL A 365 24.68 -0.04 9.88
CA VAL A 365 24.34 0.73 11.08
C VAL A 365 24.86 0.11 12.36
N ASP A 366 25.12 -1.20 12.38
CA ASP A 366 25.66 -1.88 13.57
C ASP A 366 26.52 -3.09 13.14
N LEU A 367 27.72 -3.15 13.66
CA LEU A 367 28.65 -4.27 13.43
C LEU A 367 28.61 -5.33 14.55
N TYR A 368 27.81 -5.09 15.61
CA TYR A 368 27.68 -5.97 16.77
C TYR A 368 29.03 -6.45 17.34
N GLY A 369 29.90 -5.49 17.63
CA GLY A 369 31.18 -5.74 18.29
C GLY A 369 32.34 -6.14 17.38
N GLY A 370 32.11 -6.34 16.10
CA GLY A 370 33.19 -6.57 15.12
C GLY A 370 33.85 -5.27 14.67
N ASP A 371 35.07 -5.37 14.18
CA ASP A 371 35.85 -4.20 13.73
C ASP A 371 35.46 -3.76 12.30
N TYR A 372 34.96 -4.66 11.51
CA TYR A 372 34.56 -4.43 10.10
C TYR A 372 33.61 -5.52 9.64
N TYR A 373 33.01 -5.30 8.47
CA TYR A 373 32.18 -6.29 7.76
C TYR A 373 32.68 -6.42 6.32
N VAL A 374 32.74 -7.65 5.80
CA VAL A 374 33.09 -7.93 4.39
C VAL A 374 31.83 -8.40 3.66
N ASP A 375 31.40 -7.64 2.66
CA ASP A 375 30.20 -7.95 1.86
C ASP A 375 30.53 -8.91 0.70
N SER A 376 31.06 -10.09 1.05
CA SER A 376 31.47 -11.09 0.05
C SER A 376 30.26 -11.69 -0.69
N GLU A 377 29.15 -11.87 0.01
CA GLU A 377 27.95 -12.51 -0.55
C GLU A 377 27.32 -11.71 -1.71
N SER A 378 27.39 -10.39 -1.63
CA SER A 378 26.86 -9.52 -2.69
C SER A 378 27.90 -9.23 -3.76
N ARG A 379 29.13 -8.95 -3.37
CA ARG A 379 30.19 -8.54 -4.30
C ARG A 379 30.66 -9.67 -5.22
N LYS A 380 30.56 -10.94 -4.79
CA LYS A 380 30.85 -12.08 -5.67
C LYS A 380 29.90 -12.17 -6.88
N ASN A 381 28.72 -11.61 -6.78
CA ASN A 381 27.71 -11.62 -7.83
C ASN A 381 27.82 -10.42 -8.80
N VAL A 382 28.74 -9.50 -8.55
CA VAL A 382 29.02 -8.39 -9.47
C VAL A 382 29.82 -8.93 -10.65
N LYS A 383 29.33 -8.68 -11.86
CA LYS A 383 29.94 -9.19 -13.09
C LYS A 383 31.00 -8.21 -13.64
N ALA A 384 32.12 -8.76 -14.09
CA ALA A 384 33.25 -7.96 -14.58
C ALA A 384 32.91 -7.13 -15.82
N GLU A 385 32.03 -7.63 -16.68
CA GLU A 385 31.57 -6.92 -17.87
C GLU A 385 30.70 -5.68 -17.51
N ASN A 386 30.11 -5.64 -16.33
CA ASN A 386 29.30 -4.55 -15.85
C ASN A 386 30.04 -3.60 -14.90
N ASN A 387 31.04 -4.14 -14.19
CA ASN A 387 31.81 -3.37 -13.23
C ASN A 387 33.23 -3.92 -13.11
N ALA A 388 34.17 -3.16 -13.58
CA ALA A 388 35.59 -3.54 -13.58
C ALA A 388 36.14 -3.87 -12.17
N LEU A 389 35.56 -3.28 -11.11
CA LEU A 389 35.92 -3.58 -9.71
C LEU A 389 35.67 -5.04 -9.32
N ALA A 390 34.85 -5.76 -10.07
CA ALA A 390 34.61 -7.19 -9.84
C ALA A 390 35.87 -8.07 -10.00
N GLN A 391 36.89 -7.57 -10.69
CA GLN A 391 38.19 -8.24 -10.85
C GLN A 391 39.21 -7.85 -9.77
N ASP A 392 38.91 -6.86 -8.95
CA ASP A 392 39.78 -6.38 -7.88
C ASP A 392 39.49 -7.12 -6.56
N ALA A 393 40.44 -7.95 -6.13
CA ALA A 393 40.34 -8.69 -4.88
C ALA A 393 40.26 -7.77 -3.65
N ASN A 394 40.90 -6.61 -3.71
CA ASN A 394 40.82 -5.62 -2.60
C ASN A 394 39.42 -5.07 -2.48
N TRP A 395 38.77 -4.76 -3.57
CA TRP A 395 37.37 -4.33 -3.55
C TRP A 395 36.44 -5.44 -3.03
N LYS A 396 36.60 -6.68 -3.51
CA LYS A 396 35.77 -7.81 -3.06
C LYS A 396 35.87 -8.09 -1.56
N ASN A 397 37.03 -7.86 -0.99
CA ASN A 397 37.31 -8.11 0.42
C ASN A 397 37.46 -6.83 1.23
N GLU A 398 36.91 -5.74 0.76
CA GLU A 398 36.98 -4.45 1.46
C GLU A 398 36.39 -4.53 2.87
N LYS A 399 37.10 -3.95 3.83
CA LYS A 399 36.69 -3.90 5.23
C LYS A 399 35.75 -2.72 5.46
N LEU A 400 34.46 -3.00 5.47
CA LEU A 400 33.42 -1.99 5.60
C LEU A 400 33.15 -1.62 7.05
N LYS A 401 32.81 -0.35 7.28
CA LYS A 401 32.47 0.23 8.57
C LYS A 401 31.02 0.71 8.58
N VAL A 402 30.52 1.09 9.75
CA VAL A 402 29.23 1.76 9.89
C VAL A 402 29.17 2.98 8.95
N GLY A 403 28.11 3.10 8.19
CA GLY A 403 27.93 4.14 7.17
C GLY A 403 28.29 3.71 5.74
N ASP A 404 29.03 2.59 5.59
CA ASP A 404 29.38 2.08 4.27
C ASP A 404 28.22 1.31 3.62
N VAL A 405 28.18 1.34 2.29
CA VAL A 405 27.14 0.70 1.48
C VAL A 405 27.38 -0.79 1.36
N VAL A 406 26.31 -1.56 1.51
CA VAL A 406 26.27 -3.01 1.29
C VAL A 406 25.17 -3.36 0.28
N TYR A 407 25.37 -4.39 -0.46
CA TYR A 407 24.51 -5.16 -1.37
C TYR A 407 23.65 -4.40 -2.39
N ARG A 408 23.30 -3.14 -2.21
CA ARG A 408 22.54 -2.37 -3.21
C ARG A 408 22.80 -0.87 -3.12
N ASN A 409 22.82 -0.22 -4.25
CA ASN A 409 22.86 1.24 -4.35
C ASN A 409 22.40 1.66 -5.75
N TYR A 410 21.11 1.89 -5.92
CA TYR A 410 20.55 2.30 -7.20
C TYR A 410 19.44 3.31 -7.06
N ASP A 411 19.23 4.06 -8.14
CA ASP A 411 18.05 4.91 -8.32
C ASP A 411 17.11 4.28 -9.34
N GLY A 412 15.83 4.29 -9.04
CA GLY A 412 14.77 3.97 -9.99
C GLY A 412 14.07 5.24 -10.43
N PHE A 413 13.89 5.42 -11.73
CA PHE A 413 13.27 6.59 -12.33
C PHE A 413 11.98 6.23 -13.02
N VAL A 414 10.95 7.05 -12.84
CA VAL A 414 9.66 6.91 -13.52
C VAL A 414 9.21 8.28 -13.99
N THR A 415 8.87 8.39 -15.26
CA THR A 415 8.11 9.53 -15.78
C THR A 415 6.78 9.06 -16.31
N GLN A 416 5.76 9.86 -16.11
CA GLN A 416 4.43 9.62 -16.64
C GLN A 416 3.82 10.90 -17.16
N GLU A 417 3.31 10.84 -18.38
CA GLU A 417 2.65 11.94 -19.05
C GLU A 417 1.32 11.43 -19.59
N GLY A 418 0.23 12.09 -19.23
CA GLY A 418 -1.08 11.63 -19.62
C GLY A 418 -2.10 12.72 -19.79
N VAL A 419 -3.12 12.40 -20.56
CA VAL A 419 -4.31 13.21 -20.76
C VAL A 419 -5.54 12.38 -20.48
N PHE A 420 -6.59 13.01 -19.99
CA PHE A 420 -7.86 12.37 -19.72
C PHE A 420 -9.02 13.29 -20.07
N GLY A 421 -10.17 12.71 -20.29
CA GLY A 421 -11.38 13.45 -20.58
C GLY A 421 -12.64 12.65 -20.27
N GLN A 422 -13.72 13.38 -20.02
CA GLN A 422 -15.04 12.79 -19.80
C GLN A 422 -16.12 13.71 -20.30
N VAL A 423 -17.13 13.14 -20.93
CA VAL A 423 -18.37 13.79 -21.32
C VAL A 423 -19.52 13.17 -20.55
N GLU A 424 -20.28 14.00 -19.84
CA GLU A 424 -21.48 13.59 -19.10
C GLU A 424 -22.71 14.19 -19.80
N PHE A 425 -23.72 13.36 -19.98
CA PHE A 425 -25.03 13.76 -20.48
C PHE A 425 -26.08 13.51 -19.39
N ASN A 426 -26.79 14.55 -18.98
CA ASN A 426 -27.85 14.49 -17.98
C ASN A 426 -29.12 15.11 -18.53
N ARG A 427 -30.18 14.30 -18.67
CA ARG A 427 -31.50 14.78 -19.11
C ARG A 427 -32.60 13.99 -18.42
N ASN A 428 -33.46 14.69 -17.65
CA ASN A 428 -34.54 14.08 -16.91
C ASN A 428 -34.05 12.94 -15.99
N ALA A 429 -34.58 11.74 -16.19
CA ALA A 429 -34.23 10.57 -15.40
C ALA A 429 -32.91 9.89 -15.82
N LEU A 430 -32.34 10.26 -16.96
CA LEU A 430 -31.16 9.63 -17.54
C LEU A 430 -29.89 10.44 -17.29
N ALA A 431 -28.87 9.77 -16.75
CA ALA A 431 -27.50 10.28 -16.66
C ALA A 431 -26.56 9.28 -17.32
N THR A 432 -25.70 9.74 -18.22
CA THR A 432 -24.74 8.90 -18.92
C THR A 432 -23.36 9.56 -18.92
N PHE A 433 -22.29 8.78 -19.06
CA PHE A 433 -20.95 9.29 -19.26
C PHE A 433 -20.14 8.42 -20.21
N ILE A 434 -19.17 9.04 -20.89
CA ILE A 434 -18.07 8.39 -21.59
C ILE A 434 -16.79 9.05 -21.12
N ALA A 435 -15.80 8.23 -20.74
CA ALA A 435 -14.50 8.70 -20.26
C ALA A 435 -13.36 7.95 -20.96
N GLY A 436 -12.26 8.62 -21.15
CA GLY A 436 -11.06 8.04 -21.71
C GLY A 436 -9.79 8.69 -21.16
N SER A 437 -8.69 7.94 -21.20
CA SER A 437 -7.37 8.46 -20.88
C SER A 437 -6.31 7.77 -21.72
N VAL A 438 -5.21 8.47 -21.96
CA VAL A 438 -3.99 7.95 -22.57
C VAL A 438 -2.82 8.47 -21.78
N SER A 439 -1.88 7.60 -21.43
CA SER A 439 -0.65 7.98 -20.75
C SER A 439 0.55 7.19 -21.27
N ASN A 440 1.72 7.82 -21.20
CA ASN A 440 3.00 7.17 -21.43
C ASN A 440 3.75 7.05 -20.10
N THR A 441 4.25 5.88 -19.78
CA THR A 441 5.08 5.64 -18.60
C THR A 441 6.44 5.14 -19.06
N MET A 442 7.50 5.76 -18.58
CA MET A 442 8.88 5.45 -18.92
C MET A 442 9.66 5.12 -17.65
N TYR A 443 10.41 4.02 -17.67
CA TYR A 443 11.22 3.56 -16.57
C TYR A 443 12.69 3.43 -16.96
N TRP A 444 13.60 3.77 -16.03
CA TRP A 444 15.01 3.45 -16.13
C TRP A 444 15.67 3.37 -14.77
N ARG A 445 16.87 2.80 -14.72
CA ARG A 445 17.69 2.63 -13.52
C ARG A 445 19.03 3.33 -13.68
N TYR A 446 19.60 3.72 -12.54
CA TYR A 446 20.99 4.11 -12.42
C TYR A 446 21.59 3.36 -11.21
N ASP A 447 22.51 2.42 -11.47
CA ASP A 447 23.06 1.53 -10.45
C ASP A 447 24.54 1.84 -10.19
N ARG A 448 24.91 2.00 -8.91
CA ARG A 448 26.25 2.35 -8.45
C ARG A 448 26.96 1.21 -7.74
N PHE A 449 26.34 0.04 -7.62
CA PHE A 449 26.90 -1.11 -6.93
C PHE A 449 27.26 -2.25 -7.90
N TYR A 450 26.31 -2.72 -8.68
CA TYR A 450 26.50 -3.81 -9.64
C TYR A 450 27.11 -3.34 -10.95
N TYR A 451 27.08 -2.06 -11.21
CA TYR A 451 27.58 -1.42 -12.43
C TYR A 451 28.57 -0.31 -12.10
N ASP A 452 29.64 -0.19 -12.87
CA ASP A 452 30.51 0.97 -12.81
C ASP A 452 29.89 2.19 -13.50
N LYS A 453 30.53 3.34 -13.39
CA LYS A 453 30.01 4.61 -13.92
C LYS A 453 29.69 4.54 -15.44
N ALA A 454 30.47 3.78 -16.19
CA ALA A 454 30.27 3.65 -17.64
C ALA A 454 29.01 2.84 -18.00
N HIS A 455 28.58 1.93 -17.13
CA HIS A 455 27.48 1.01 -17.35
C HIS A 455 26.28 1.24 -16.42
N ALA A 456 26.35 2.26 -15.57
CA ALA A 456 25.39 2.51 -14.49
C ALA A 456 23.95 2.78 -14.98
N LYS A 457 23.81 3.50 -16.09
CA LYS A 457 22.51 3.86 -16.64
C LYS A 457 21.96 2.75 -17.52
N SER A 458 20.76 2.29 -17.19
CA SER A 458 20.04 1.29 -17.98
C SER A 458 19.47 1.86 -19.28
N GLY A 459 19.00 0.99 -20.16
CA GLY A 459 18.05 1.36 -21.20
C GLY A 459 16.73 1.85 -20.58
N LYS A 460 15.92 2.52 -21.39
CA LYS A 460 14.60 2.99 -21.00
C LYS A 460 13.53 2.02 -21.46
N ALA A 461 12.60 1.68 -20.58
CA ALA A 461 11.38 0.92 -20.89
C ALA A 461 10.22 1.88 -21.04
N ASP A 462 9.49 1.77 -22.13
CA ASP A 462 8.44 2.69 -22.54
C ASP A 462 7.12 1.92 -22.71
N PHE A 463 6.07 2.38 -22.00
CA PHE A 463 4.76 1.73 -22.01
C PHE A 463 3.65 2.76 -22.22
N TRP A 464 2.77 2.49 -23.16
CA TRP A 464 1.55 3.26 -23.34
C TRP A 464 0.39 2.60 -22.62
N SER A 465 -0.36 3.39 -21.86
CA SER A 465 -1.54 2.95 -21.12
C SER A 465 -2.75 3.71 -21.61
N GLY A 466 -3.91 3.11 -21.47
CA GLY A 466 -5.15 3.75 -21.86
C GLY A 466 -6.34 3.20 -21.12
N THR A 467 -7.39 4.01 -21.00
CA THR A 467 -8.66 3.64 -20.41
C THR A 467 -9.79 4.13 -21.31
N VAL A 468 -10.78 3.28 -21.54
CA VAL A 468 -12.06 3.67 -22.14
C VAL A 468 -13.16 3.09 -21.27
N LYS A 469 -14.06 3.94 -20.79
CA LYS A 469 -15.19 3.50 -19.96
C LYS A 469 -16.42 4.34 -20.21
N GLY A 470 -17.57 3.76 -19.93
CA GLY A 470 -18.84 4.43 -20.03
C GLY A 470 -19.88 3.82 -19.14
N GLY A 471 -20.95 4.55 -18.90
CA GLY A 471 -22.01 4.07 -18.07
C GLY A 471 -23.28 4.91 -18.20
N ALA A 472 -24.34 4.39 -17.64
CA ALA A 472 -25.64 5.05 -17.60
C ALA A 472 -26.32 4.76 -16.26
N ASN A 473 -27.03 5.75 -15.76
CA ASN A 473 -27.94 5.62 -14.63
C ASN A 473 -29.31 6.11 -15.07
N TYR A 474 -30.33 5.35 -14.73
CA TYR A 474 -31.72 5.69 -14.99
C TYR A 474 -32.54 5.69 -13.70
N ASN A 475 -33.13 6.83 -13.34
CA ASN A 475 -34.04 6.92 -12.22
C ASN A 475 -35.43 6.45 -12.65
N LEU A 476 -35.85 5.28 -12.19
CA LEU A 476 -37.16 4.72 -12.49
C LEU A 476 -38.27 5.57 -11.88
N ASP A 477 -38.03 6.07 -10.68
CA ASP A 477 -38.91 6.98 -9.94
C ASP A 477 -38.09 7.76 -8.89
N GLU A 478 -38.75 8.44 -7.96
CA GLU A 478 -38.07 9.20 -6.89
C GLU A 478 -37.25 8.33 -5.93
N HIS A 479 -37.54 7.03 -5.87
CA HIS A 479 -36.94 6.10 -4.91
C HIS A 479 -36.01 5.08 -5.55
N ASN A 480 -36.22 4.74 -6.82
CA ASN A 480 -35.56 3.62 -7.47
C ASN A 480 -34.67 4.08 -8.62
N ASN A 481 -33.45 3.58 -8.68
CA ASN A 481 -32.56 3.77 -9.81
C ASN A 481 -31.84 2.48 -10.19
N VAL A 482 -31.48 2.38 -11.45
CA VAL A 482 -30.62 1.30 -11.98
C VAL A 482 -29.44 1.93 -12.70
N PHE A 483 -28.27 1.25 -12.66
CA PHE A 483 -27.12 1.69 -13.42
C PHE A 483 -26.36 0.53 -14.04
N ALA A 484 -25.62 0.82 -15.10
CA ALA A 484 -24.69 -0.10 -15.75
C ALA A 484 -23.42 0.65 -16.14
N ASN A 485 -22.26 0.03 -15.93
CA ASN A 485 -20.98 0.53 -16.35
C ASN A 485 -20.18 -0.54 -17.07
N ILE A 486 -19.40 -0.14 -18.05
CA ILE A 486 -18.48 -0.99 -18.79
C ILE A 486 -17.16 -0.26 -18.97
N GLY A 487 -16.05 -0.98 -18.92
CA GLY A 487 -14.74 -0.36 -19.11
C GLY A 487 -13.67 -1.34 -19.52
N PHE A 488 -12.70 -0.80 -20.26
CA PHE A 488 -11.48 -1.49 -20.64
C PHE A 488 -10.28 -0.64 -20.24
N ILE A 489 -9.29 -1.27 -19.60
CA ILE A 489 -8.07 -0.64 -19.14
C ILE A 489 -6.87 -1.42 -19.66
N SER A 490 -5.93 -0.73 -20.28
CA SER A 490 -4.58 -1.23 -20.57
C SER A 490 -3.60 -0.48 -19.69
N LYS A 491 -2.90 -1.18 -18.82
CA LYS A 491 -2.07 -0.62 -17.75
C LYS A 491 -0.63 -1.08 -17.90
N ALA A 492 0.32 -0.15 -17.82
CA ALA A 492 1.75 -0.47 -17.78
C ALA A 492 2.10 -1.36 -16.58
N PRO A 493 3.01 -2.32 -16.73
CA PRO A 493 3.52 -3.08 -15.58
C PRO A 493 4.30 -2.16 -14.64
N PHE A 494 4.38 -2.54 -13.36
CA PHE A 494 5.17 -1.77 -12.39
C PHE A 494 6.67 -2.03 -12.53
N PHE A 495 7.46 -1.00 -12.27
CA PHE A 495 8.92 -1.08 -12.21
C PHE A 495 9.39 -2.24 -11.33
N GLU A 496 8.81 -2.35 -10.15
CA GLU A 496 9.26 -3.31 -9.13
C GLU A 496 9.08 -4.76 -9.55
N TYR A 497 8.06 -5.08 -10.34
CA TYR A 497 7.64 -6.46 -10.55
C TYR A 497 7.97 -7.02 -11.93
N ALA A 498 8.05 -6.19 -12.94
CA ALA A 498 8.04 -6.70 -14.31
C ALA A 498 9.04 -6.07 -15.27
N VAL A 499 9.44 -4.83 -15.08
CA VAL A 499 10.17 -4.05 -16.09
C VAL A 499 11.62 -4.48 -16.23
N PHE A 500 12.29 -4.72 -15.11
CA PHE A 500 13.66 -5.24 -15.08
C PHE A 500 13.69 -6.69 -14.64
N LEU A 501 14.68 -7.44 -15.08
CA LEU A 501 14.86 -8.84 -14.65
C LEU A 501 15.03 -8.94 -13.14
N ASN A 502 15.78 -8.03 -12.55
CA ASN A 502 15.85 -7.85 -11.11
C ASN A 502 16.08 -6.37 -10.80
N LYS A 503 15.14 -5.73 -10.12
CA LYS A 503 15.19 -4.29 -9.82
C LYS A 503 16.39 -3.87 -8.96
N GLU A 504 16.91 -4.77 -8.13
CA GLU A 504 17.98 -4.45 -7.17
C GLU A 504 19.39 -4.55 -7.75
N ASN A 505 19.58 -5.37 -8.78
CA ASN A 505 20.93 -5.71 -9.26
C ASN A 505 21.07 -5.81 -10.78
N SER A 506 20.04 -5.56 -11.57
CA SER A 506 20.10 -5.72 -13.01
C SER A 506 19.57 -4.50 -13.77
N ASN A 507 20.34 -4.00 -14.72
CA ASN A 507 19.93 -3.02 -15.71
C ASN A 507 19.27 -3.64 -16.94
N GLU A 508 19.19 -4.98 -16.99
CA GLU A 508 18.59 -5.67 -18.11
C GLU A 508 17.06 -5.58 -18.07
N LEU A 509 16.50 -5.13 -19.17
CA LEU A 509 15.06 -5.04 -19.34
C LEU A 509 14.45 -6.44 -19.51
N ASN A 510 13.30 -6.66 -18.90
CA ASN A 510 12.49 -7.84 -19.14
C ASN A 510 11.81 -7.72 -20.50
N LYS A 511 12.26 -8.49 -21.47
CA LYS A 511 11.70 -8.49 -22.84
C LYS A 511 10.25 -8.99 -22.90
N ASP A 512 9.83 -9.75 -21.90
CA ASP A 512 8.48 -10.32 -21.81
C ASP A 512 7.50 -9.42 -21.06
N ALA A 513 7.93 -8.23 -20.63
CA ALA A 513 7.07 -7.28 -19.95
C ALA A 513 6.00 -6.72 -20.91
N VAL A 514 4.76 -6.88 -20.54
CA VAL A 514 3.59 -6.42 -21.30
C VAL A 514 2.61 -5.70 -20.41
N ASN A 515 1.76 -4.88 -21.01
CA ASN A 515 0.66 -4.25 -20.29
C ASN A 515 -0.31 -5.30 -19.74
N GLU A 516 -0.80 -5.04 -18.56
CA GLU A 516 -1.97 -5.74 -18.01
C GLU A 516 -3.23 -5.17 -18.65
N LYS A 517 -4.20 -6.03 -18.92
CA LYS A 517 -5.47 -5.65 -19.56
C LYS A 517 -6.62 -6.05 -18.66
N ILE A 518 -7.55 -5.12 -18.46
CA ILE A 518 -8.67 -5.30 -17.57
C ILE A 518 -9.96 -4.95 -18.31
N PHE A 519 -10.91 -5.85 -18.29
CA PHE A 519 -12.26 -5.64 -18.78
C PHE A 519 -13.26 -5.81 -17.64
N SER A 520 -14.12 -4.82 -17.42
CA SER A 520 -15.06 -4.82 -16.30
C SER A 520 -16.46 -4.43 -16.73
N VAL A 521 -17.46 -5.11 -16.17
CA VAL A 521 -18.89 -4.81 -16.31
C VAL A 521 -19.51 -4.75 -14.92
N GLU A 522 -20.35 -3.75 -14.69
CA GLU A 522 -21.05 -3.54 -13.42
C GLU A 522 -22.53 -3.25 -13.69
N LEU A 523 -23.39 -3.80 -12.85
CA LEU A 523 -24.82 -3.50 -12.79
C LEU A 523 -25.20 -3.12 -11.37
N GLY A 524 -26.09 -2.18 -11.20
CA GLY A 524 -26.52 -1.75 -9.88
C GLY A 524 -27.98 -1.38 -9.81
N TYR A 525 -28.50 -1.51 -8.59
CA TYR A 525 -29.86 -1.06 -8.22
C TYR A 525 -29.77 -0.29 -6.90
N GLY A 526 -30.42 0.84 -6.83
CA GLY A 526 -30.53 1.64 -5.62
C GLY A 526 -31.96 1.92 -5.25
N PHE A 527 -32.28 1.80 -3.96
CA PHE A 527 -33.52 2.27 -3.37
C PHE A 527 -33.22 3.34 -2.32
N ARG A 528 -33.98 4.42 -2.31
CA ARG A 528 -33.81 5.50 -1.38
C ARG A 528 -35.15 6.01 -0.86
N SER A 529 -35.31 6.03 0.45
CA SER A 529 -36.41 6.70 1.15
C SER A 529 -35.88 7.36 2.43
N PRO A 530 -36.64 8.21 3.12
CA PRO A 530 -36.23 8.81 4.39
C PRO A 530 -35.91 7.80 5.49
N VAL A 531 -36.52 6.61 5.44
CA VAL A 531 -36.41 5.56 6.47
C VAL A 531 -35.48 4.42 6.07
N PHE A 532 -35.39 4.13 4.77
CA PHE A 532 -34.69 2.97 4.26
C PHE A 532 -33.87 3.32 3.02
N THR A 533 -32.62 2.84 2.98
CA THR A 533 -31.73 2.95 1.81
C THR A 533 -31.12 1.58 1.54
N ALA A 534 -31.10 1.16 0.28
CA ALA A 534 -30.44 -0.08 -0.14
C ALA A 534 -29.70 0.13 -1.45
N ASN A 535 -28.51 -0.47 -1.56
CA ASN A 535 -27.74 -0.51 -2.79
C ASN A 535 -27.30 -1.95 -3.07
N LEU A 536 -27.59 -2.43 -4.28
CA LEU A 536 -27.19 -3.73 -4.76
C LEU A 536 -26.29 -3.55 -5.99
N ASN A 537 -25.09 -4.11 -5.96
CA ASN A 537 -24.15 -4.07 -7.06
C ASN A 537 -23.75 -5.47 -7.47
N LEU A 538 -23.70 -5.71 -8.79
CA LEU A 538 -23.13 -6.91 -9.41
C LEU A 538 -21.94 -6.48 -10.24
N TYR A 539 -20.81 -7.19 -10.15
CA TYR A 539 -19.63 -6.87 -10.94
C TYR A 539 -18.95 -8.13 -11.47
N ARG A 540 -18.31 -7.98 -12.63
CA ARG A 540 -17.40 -8.97 -13.20
C ARG A 540 -16.23 -8.26 -13.85
N THR A 541 -15.01 -8.55 -13.37
CA THR A 541 -13.77 -7.98 -13.85
C THR A 541 -12.82 -9.11 -14.28
N ALA A 542 -12.45 -9.12 -15.54
CA ALA A 542 -11.42 -10.01 -16.07
C ALA A 542 -10.09 -9.25 -16.11
N TRP A 543 -9.07 -9.82 -15.50
CA TRP A 543 -7.72 -9.27 -15.45
C TRP A 543 -6.79 -10.20 -16.20
N MET A 544 -6.16 -9.70 -17.26
CA MET A 544 -5.32 -10.46 -18.18
C MET A 544 -3.88 -9.96 -18.14
N ASP A 545 -2.96 -10.88 -18.35
CA ASP A 545 -1.50 -10.62 -18.44
C ASP A 545 -0.90 -10.01 -17.17
N LYS A 546 -1.39 -10.40 -16.00
CA LYS A 546 -0.76 -10.06 -14.72
C LYS A 546 0.66 -10.63 -14.67
N SER A 547 1.62 -9.82 -14.24
CA SER A 547 3.02 -10.24 -14.10
C SER A 547 3.27 -10.88 -12.73
N MET A 548 4.05 -11.97 -12.73
CA MET A 548 4.58 -12.60 -11.52
C MET A 548 6.04 -12.97 -11.74
N GLY A 549 6.84 -12.98 -10.69
CA GLY A 549 8.25 -13.32 -10.78
C GLY A 549 8.76 -14.07 -9.56
N ALA A 550 9.82 -14.86 -9.78
CA ALA A 550 10.55 -15.57 -8.74
C ALA A 550 12.02 -15.65 -9.06
N SER A 551 12.86 -15.70 -8.02
CA SER A 551 14.30 -15.98 -8.14
C SER A 551 14.54 -17.46 -7.94
N VAL A 552 15.47 -18.03 -8.71
CA VAL A 552 15.86 -19.43 -8.67
C VAL A 552 17.35 -19.51 -8.37
N THR A 553 17.74 -20.37 -7.44
CA THR A 553 19.13 -20.69 -7.14
C THR A 553 19.44 -22.13 -7.52
N PHE A 554 20.67 -22.39 -7.95
CA PHE A 554 21.11 -23.71 -8.38
C PHE A 554 22.14 -24.26 -7.39
N GLN A 555 22.17 -25.58 -7.26
CA GLN A 555 23.05 -26.26 -6.31
C GLN A 555 24.52 -26.25 -6.78
N ASP A 556 24.72 -26.38 -8.08
CA ASP A 556 26.04 -26.55 -8.71
C ASP A 556 26.42 -25.39 -9.66
N SER A 557 25.77 -24.25 -9.54
CA SER A 557 26.04 -23.07 -10.37
C SER A 557 26.01 -21.80 -9.53
N ASP A 558 26.96 -20.92 -9.77
CA ASP A 558 27.02 -19.58 -9.17
C ASP A 558 26.03 -18.59 -9.84
N GLU A 559 25.34 -19.00 -10.90
CA GLU A 559 24.36 -18.18 -11.56
C GLU A 559 23.09 -18.07 -10.72
N ARG A 560 22.55 -16.86 -10.64
CA ARG A 560 21.21 -16.62 -10.11
C ARG A 560 20.24 -16.56 -11.27
N GLY A 561 19.21 -17.40 -11.19
CA GLY A 561 18.13 -17.42 -12.16
C GLY A 561 16.97 -16.50 -11.76
N ARG A 562 16.36 -15.91 -12.75
CA ARG A 562 15.11 -15.16 -12.60
C ARG A 562 14.09 -15.68 -13.60
N ILE A 563 12.88 -15.94 -13.09
CA ILE A 563 11.72 -16.27 -13.91
C ILE A 563 10.72 -15.13 -13.76
N ASN A 564 10.36 -14.50 -14.89
CA ASN A 564 9.29 -13.53 -14.97
C ASN A 564 8.18 -14.13 -15.82
N MET A 565 7.03 -14.36 -15.21
CA MET A 565 5.88 -14.99 -15.85
C MET A 565 4.89 -13.94 -16.34
N THR A 566 4.36 -14.17 -17.52
CA THR A 566 3.26 -13.41 -18.10
C THR A 566 2.10 -14.35 -18.42
N GLY A 567 0.95 -13.79 -18.76
CA GLY A 567 -0.24 -14.58 -19.07
C GLY A 567 -0.99 -15.09 -17.83
N VAL A 568 -0.71 -14.51 -16.65
CA VAL A 568 -1.50 -14.80 -15.45
C VAL A 568 -2.80 -14.03 -15.52
N ASP A 569 -3.90 -14.73 -15.72
CA ASP A 569 -5.23 -14.13 -15.80
C ASP A 569 -6.02 -14.43 -14.54
N ALA A 570 -6.87 -13.50 -14.13
CA ALA A 570 -7.72 -13.62 -12.98
C ALA A 570 -9.14 -13.14 -13.27
N LEU A 571 -10.11 -13.70 -12.58
CA LEU A 571 -11.51 -13.29 -12.65
C LEU A 571 -11.94 -12.84 -11.26
N HIS A 572 -12.44 -11.61 -11.17
CA HIS A 572 -13.00 -11.03 -9.96
C HIS A 572 -14.48 -10.72 -10.19
N GLN A 573 -15.36 -11.46 -9.55
CA GLN A 573 -16.80 -11.25 -9.67
C GLN A 573 -17.47 -11.33 -8.32
N GLY A 574 -18.61 -10.67 -8.17
CA GLY A 574 -19.33 -10.71 -6.91
C GLY A 574 -20.60 -9.89 -6.87
N VAL A 575 -21.22 -9.97 -5.71
CA VAL A 575 -22.45 -9.26 -5.32
C VAL A 575 -22.16 -8.46 -4.05
N GLU A 576 -22.60 -7.21 -4.04
CA GLU A 576 -22.45 -6.29 -2.92
C GLU A 576 -23.82 -5.74 -2.56
N LEU A 577 -24.22 -5.89 -1.30
CA LEU A 577 -25.45 -5.33 -0.75
C LEU A 577 -25.12 -4.42 0.44
N GLU A 578 -25.70 -3.26 0.47
CA GLU A 578 -25.56 -2.29 1.55
C GLU A 578 -26.94 -1.72 1.89
N VAL A 579 -27.31 -1.78 3.17
CA VAL A 579 -28.61 -1.31 3.64
C VAL A 579 -28.46 -0.40 4.84
N MET A 580 -29.35 0.59 4.94
CA MET A 580 -29.47 1.46 6.09
C MET A 580 -30.96 1.66 6.44
N VAL A 581 -31.29 1.51 7.71
CA VAL A 581 -32.67 1.67 8.23
C VAL A 581 -32.65 2.64 9.39
N LYS A 582 -33.57 3.59 9.38
CA LYS A 582 -33.85 4.51 10.50
C LYS A 582 -35.24 4.24 11.03
N PRO A 583 -35.43 3.22 11.91
CA PRO A 583 -36.76 2.84 12.41
C PRO A 583 -37.39 3.98 13.22
N VAL A 584 -36.57 4.71 13.94
CA VAL A 584 -36.91 5.91 14.68
C VAL A 584 -35.84 6.98 14.45
N ARG A 585 -36.17 8.23 14.76
CA ARG A 585 -35.31 9.37 14.42
C ARG A 585 -33.90 9.31 15.01
N ASN A 586 -33.74 8.69 16.17
CA ASN A 586 -32.47 8.63 16.92
C ASN A 586 -31.76 7.29 16.84
N LEU A 587 -32.23 6.36 16.00
CA LEU A 587 -31.61 5.04 15.80
C LEU A 587 -31.33 4.81 14.31
N GLU A 588 -30.09 4.48 13.99
CA GLU A 588 -29.64 4.08 12.66
C GLU A 588 -29.07 2.66 12.72
N LEU A 589 -29.60 1.79 11.88
CA LEU A 589 -29.13 0.43 11.70
C LEU A 589 -28.54 0.27 10.30
N THR A 590 -27.39 -0.37 10.21
CA THR A 590 -26.70 -0.64 8.93
C THR A 590 -26.45 -2.12 8.75
N GLY A 591 -26.44 -2.57 7.51
CA GLY A 591 -26.10 -3.92 7.13
C GLY A 591 -25.30 -3.93 5.83
N MET A 592 -24.38 -4.87 5.71
CA MET A 592 -23.57 -5.07 4.53
C MET A 592 -23.38 -6.56 4.28
N LEU A 593 -23.42 -6.96 3.00
CA LEU A 593 -23.08 -8.29 2.54
C LEU A 593 -22.24 -8.18 1.28
N SER A 594 -21.10 -8.87 1.23
CA SER A 594 -20.28 -9.05 0.05
C SER A 594 -20.03 -10.54 -0.17
N LEU A 595 -20.49 -11.04 -1.33
CA LEU A 595 -20.26 -12.41 -1.78
C LEU A 595 -19.45 -12.35 -3.07
N ALA A 596 -18.26 -12.91 -3.07
CA ALA A 596 -17.33 -12.83 -4.18
C ALA A 596 -16.79 -14.19 -4.60
N ASP A 597 -16.30 -14.22 -5.83
CA ASP A 597 -15.49 -15.31 -6.38
C ASP A 597 -14.30 -14.68 -7.13
N TRP A 598 -13.14 -14.68 -6.47
CA TRP A 598 -11.90 -14.15 -7.02
C TRP A 598 -10.91 -15.29 -7.20
N ARG A 599 -10.53 -15.56 -8.45
CA ARG A 599 -9.68 -16.69 -8.79
C ARG A 599 -8.83 -16.41 -10.02
N CYS A 600 -7.69 -17.10 -10.10
CA CYS A 600 -6.95 -17.23 -11.36
C CYS A 600 -7.68 -18.20 -12.30
N ASN A 601 -7.54 -18.01 -13.59
CA ASN A 601 -8.27 -18.83 -14.60
C ASN A 601 -7.42 -19.20 -15.81
N SER A 602 -6.11 -19.17 -15.70
CA SER A 602 -5.22 -19.42 -16.85
C SER A 602 -4.00 -20.27 -16.49
N ARG A 603 -3.27 -20.65 -17.53
CA ARG A 603 -1.89 -21.12 -17.46
C ARG A 603 -0.96 -19.97 -17.81
N ALA A 604 0.19 -19.92 -17.15
CA ALA A 604 1.23 -18.91 -17.36
C ALA A 604 2.54 -19.59 -17.69
N THR A 605 3.36 -18.93 -18.51
CA THR A 605 4.71 -19.41 -18.89
C THR A 605 5.74 -18.41 -18.46
N GLY A 606 6.85 -18.90 -17.92
CA GLY A 606 8.03 -18.09 -17.59
C GLY A 606 9.31 -18.73 -18.13
N TYR A 607 10.21 -17.89 -18.62
CA TYR A 607 11.52 -18.28 -19.10
C TYR A 607 12.60 -17.93 -18.08
N LEU A 608 13.63 -18.76 -17.98
CA LEU A 608 14.72 -18.62 -17.02
C LEU A 608 15.88 -17.83 -17.63
N TYR A 609 16.24 -16.72 -16.99
CA TYR A 609 17.38 -15.88 -17.32
C TYR A 609 18.27 -15.67 -16.11
N ASN A 610 19.56 -15.36 -16.34
CA ASN A 610 20.40 -14.81 -15.27
C ASN A 610 20.15 -13.30 -15.09
N ASP A 611 20.85 -12.66 -14.14
CA ASP A 611 20.70 -11.24 -13.85
C ASP A 611 21.15 -10.31 -15.00
N GLN A 612 21.85 -10.82 -16.01
CA GLN A 612 22.25 -10.11 -17.22
C GLN A 612 21.32 -10.35 -18.42
N GLY A 613 20.23 -11.08 -18.23
CA GLY A 613 19.30 -11.40 -19.30
C GLY A 613 19.76 -12.52 -20.22
N ILE A 614 20.77 -13.29 -19.81
CA ILE A 614 21.27 -14.43 -20.60
C ILE A 614 20.43 -15.66 -20.23
N PRO A 615 19.89 -16.39 -21.22
CA PRO A 615 19.15 -17.61 -20.98
C PRO A 615 19.94 -18.68 -20.25
N LEU A 616 19.29 -19.39 -19.35
CA LEU A 616 19.88 -20.50 -18.62
C LEU A 616 19.18 -21.82 -18.95
N THR A 617 19.94 -22.91 -18.91
CA THR A 617 19.36 -24.27 -18.89
C THR A 617 18.74 -24.56 -17.53
N LYS A 618 18.01 -25.67 -17.41
CA LYS A 618 17.45 -26.17 -16.14
C LYS A 618 18.49 -26.40 -15.03
N ASP A 619 19.75 -26.60 -15.41
CA ASP A 619 20.85 -26.83 -14.49
C ASP A 619 21.65 -25.56 -14.19
N GLY A 620 21.18 -24.40 -14.66
CA GLY A 620 21.82 -23.09 -14.40
C GLY A 620 23.01 -22.79 -15.28
N VAL A 621 23.16 -23.47 -16.43
CA VAL A 621 24.23 -23.24 -17.39
C VAL A 621 23.81 -22.16 -18.40
N VAL A 622 24.68 -21.21 -18.64
CA VAL A 622 24.45 -20.15 -19.63
C VAL A 622 24.27 -20.73 -21.02
N THR A 623 23.25 -20.29 -21.71
CA THR A 623 22.96 -20.70 -23.09
C THR A 623 22.48 -19.52 -23.93
N THR A 624 22.10 -19.75 -25.18
CA THR A 624 21.54 -18.71 -26.06
C THR A 624 20.04 -18.80 -26.15
N GLU A 625 19.36 -17.69 -26.48
CA GLU A 625 17.91 -17.65 -26.67
C GLU A 625 17.40 -18.66 -27.71
N LYS A 626 18.22 -19.00 -28.66
CA LYS A 626 17.91 -19.98 -29.72
C LYS A 626 18.17 -21.42 -29.32
N SER A 627 18.76 -21.62 -28.13
CA SER A 627 19.06 -22.97 -27.64
C SER A 627 17.79 -23.69 -27.27
N LYS A 628 17.65 -24.96 -27.66
CA LYS A 628 16.58 -25.86 -27.21
C LYS A 628 16.66 -26.17 -25.71
N GLU A 629 17.78 -25.85 -25.08
CA GLU A 629 18.04 -26.09 -23.66
C GLU A 629 17.61 -24.92 -22.78
N HIS A 630 17.17 -23.77 -23.38
CA HIS A 630 16.66 -22.64 -22.63
C HIS A 630 15.47 -23.08 -21.77
N ALA A 631 15.64 -23.01 -20.46
CA ALA A 631 14.65 -23.54 -19.53
C ALA A 631 13.42 -22.64 -19.44
N LYS A 632 12.27 -23.26 -19.34
CA LYS A 632 10.98 -22.61 -19.06
C LYS A 632 10.20 -23.41 -18.04
N VAL A 633 9.20 -22.80 -17.45
CA VAL A 633 8.19 -23.46 -16.62
C VAL A 633 6.80 -22.99 -17.05
N ASP A 634 5.90 -23.92 -17.19
CA ASP A 634 4.48 -23.64 -17.36
C ASP A 634 3.79 -23.88 -16.01
N VAL A 635 2.95 -22.96 -15.60
CA VAL A 635 2.22 -23.04 -14.33
C VAL A 635 0.73 -23.00 -14.61
N ASP A 636 0.03 -24.05 -14.19
CA ASP A 636 -1.42 -24.14 -14.28
C ASP A 636 -2.02 -23.55 -12.99
N LEU A 637 -2.61 -22.36 -13.11
CA LEU A 637 -3.22 -21.60 -12.03
C LEU A 637 -4.76 -21.62 -12.09
N LYS A 638 -5.33 -22.44 -12.95
CA LYS A 638 -6.77 -22.47 -13.11
C LYS A 638 -7.47 -22.81 -11.81
N ASP A 639 -8.46 -22.00 -11.45
CA ASP A 639 -9.30 -22.11 -10.24
C ASP A 639 -8.56 -21.87 -8.90
N VAL A 640 -7.31 -21.42 -8.93
CA VAL A 640 -6.60 -21.00 -7.72
C VAL A 640 -7.22 -19.73 -7.16
N LYS A 641 -7.72 -19.79 -5.92
CA LYS A 641 -8.36 -18.65 -5.27
C LYS A 641 -7.37 -17.53 -4.99
N VAL A 642 -7.82 -16.30 -5.21
CA VAL A 642 -7.07 -15.10 -4.83
C VAL A 642 -7.04 -14.99 -3.30
N GLY A 643 -5.86 -14.82 -2.74
CA GLY A 643 -5.65 -14.74 -1.29
C GLY A 643 -5.58 -13.30 -0.76
N ASN A 644 -5.31 -13.19 0.52
CA ASN A 644 -5.16 -11.93 1.26
C ASN A 644 -6.41 -11.05 1.33
N SER A 645 -7.57 -11.58 1.01
CA SER A 645 -8.81 -10.82 1.06
C SER A 645 -9.99 -11.77 1.22
N ALA A 646 -10.84 -11.54 2.21
CA ALA A 646 -12.01 -12.38 2.45
C ALA A 646 -13.01 -12.24 1.31
N GLN A 647 -13.40 -13.38 0.72
CA GLN A 647 -14.35 -13.41 -0.41
C GLN A 647 -15.80 -13.37 0.05
N THR A 648 -16.05 -13.64 1.32
CA THR A 648 -17.35 -13.42 1.96
C THR A 648 -17.16 -12.50 3.16
N THR A 649 -17.91 -11.41 3.20
CA THR A 649 -17.92 -10.46 4.31
C THR A 649 -19.35 -10.04 4.61
N PHE A 650 -19.73 -9.97 5.87
CA PHE A 650 -20.95 -9.28 6.26
C PHE A 650 -20.70 -8.42 7.50
N ALA A 651 -21.47 -7.35 7.64
CA ALA A 651 -21.34 -6.44 8.76
C ALA A 651 -22.72 -5.91 9.18
N PHE A 652 -22.86 -5.67 10.48
CA PHE A 652 -24.03 -5.02 11.08
C PHE A 652 -23.57 -3.87 11.96
N GLY A 653 -24.25 -2.75 11.88
CA GLY A 653 -23.95 -1.59 12.69
C GLY A 653 -25.21 -0.98 13.31
N ALA A 654 -25.05 -0.37 14.48
CA ALA A 654 -26.11 0.37 15.15
C ALA A 654 -25.52 1.65 15.75
N ASN A 655 -26.21 2.78 15.55
CA ASN A 655 -25.92 4.05 16.18
C ASN A 655 -27.19 4.55 16.87
N TYR A 656 -27.09 4.78 18.16
CA TYR A 656 -28.22 5.19 18.97
C TYR A 656 -27.91 6.47 19.76
N GLN A 657 -28.65 7.52 19.49
CA GLN A 657 -28.58 8.73 20.29
C GLN A 657 -29.54 8.59 21.48
N VAL A 658 -28.97 8.26 22.65
CA VAL A 658 -29.72 7.97 23.90
C VAL A 658 -30.44 9.21 24.40
N LEU A 659 -29.71 10.34 24.39
CA LEU A 659 -30.17 11.65 24.75
C LEU A 659 -29.31 12.71 24.06
N LYS A 660 -29.67 14.00 24.22
CA LYS A 660 -28.91 15.07 23.58
C LYS A 660 -27.44 15.04 24.00
N GLY A 661 -26.56 14.89 23.01
CA GLY A 661 -25.11 14.84 23.18
C GLY A 661 -24.53 13.45 23.51
N LEU A 662 -25.36 12.49 23.93
CA LEU A 662 -24.89 11.13 24.23
C LEU A 662 -25.23 10.15 23.11
N ARG A 663 -24.24 9.51 22.56
CA ARG A 663 -24.36 8.55 21.48
C ARG A 663 -23.64 7.24 21.81
N LEU A 664 -24.27 6.12 21.49
CA LEU A 664 -23.74 4.78 21.58
C LEU A 664 -23.67 4.18 20.18
N GLY A 665 -22.62 3.42 19.91
CA GLY A 665 -22.43 2.71 18.65
C GLY A 665 -21.93 1.30 18.87
N ALA A 666 -22.30 0.40 17.96
CA ALA A 666 -21.79 -0.96 17.90
C ALA A 666 -21.69 -1.39 16.44
N ASP A 667 -20.59 -2.06 16.08
CA ASP A 667 -20.36 -2.57 14.75
C ASP A 667 -19.79 -3.98 14.84
N TYR A 668 -20.39 -4.92 14.09
CA TYR A 668 -19.90 -6.29 13.94
C TYR A 668 -19.53 -6.53 12.48
N THR A 669 -18.34 -7.10 12.25
CA THR A 669 -17.86 -7.51 10.92
C THR A 669 -17.42 -8.95 10.97
N HIS A 670 -17.82 -9.75 9.98
CA HIS A 670 -17.46 -11.16 9.86
C HIS A 670 -16.79 -11.42 8.51
N TRP A 671 -15.68 -12.15 8.54
CA TRP A 671 -14.91 -12.55 7.37
C TRP A 671 -14.90 -14.05 7.22
N ALA A 672 -15.17 -14.52 6.02
CA ALA A 672 -15.14 -15.93 5.67
C ALA A 672 -14.58 -16.11 4.26
N ARG A 673 -14.22 -17.33 3.90
CA ARG A 673 -13.63 -17.65 2.61
C ARG A 673 -12.42 -16.79 2.29
N ASN A 674 -11.56 -16.61 3.30
CA ASN A 674 -10.29 -15.92 3.16
C ASN A 674 -9.19 -16.97 2.96
N TYR A 675 -8.40 -16.81 1.92
CA TYR A 675 -7.33 -17.74 1.56
C TYR A 675 -5.97 -17.08 1.79
N ALA A 676 -4.95 -17.89 2.12
CA ALA A 676 -3.57 -17.42 2.15
C ALA A 676 -3.15 -16.97 0.74
N LYS A 677 -2.22 -16.01 0.67
CA LYS A 677 -1.76 -15.49 -0.60
C LYS A 677 -1.01 -16.57 -1.38
N PHE A 678 -1.40 -16.76 -2.64
CA PHE A 678 -0.64 -17.54 -3.59
C PHE A 678 0.70 -16.84 -3.89
N LYS A 679 1.78 -17.58 -3.82
CA LYS A 679 3.12 -17.09 -4.11
C LYS A 679 3.95 -18.19 -4.79
N LEU A 680 4.57 -17.86 -5.92
CA LEU A 680 5.55 -18.71 -6.56
C LEU A 680 6.82 -18.78 -5.71
N GLN A 681 7.24 -19.99 -5.35
CA GLN A 681 8.49 -20.23 -4.64
C GLN A 681 9.57 -20.65 -5.62
N GLY A 682 10.72 -19.96 -5.58
CA GLY A 682 11.85 -20.28 -6.46
C GLY A 682 12.37 -21.70 -6.28
N SER A 683 12.34 -22.24 -5.05
CA SER A 683 12.72 -23.63 -4.76
C SER A 683 11.82 -24.66 -5.42
N ASP A 684 10.53 -24.35 -5.56
CA ASP A 684 9.58 -25.25 -6.25
C ASP A 684 9.75 -25.15 -7.76
N LEU A 685 9.91 -23.93 -8.28
CA LEU A 685 10.14 -23.70 -9.70
C LEU A 685 11.41 -24.38 -10.20
N SER A 686 12.49 -24.37 -9.41
CA SER A 686 13.74 -25.00 -9.81
C SER A 686 13.63 -26.52 -10.04
N LYS A 687 12.73 -27.19 -9.32
CA LYS A 687 12.48 -28.64 -9.47
C LYS A 687 11.59 -28.96 -10.67
N GLU A 688 10.81 -28.00 -11.15
CA GLU A 688 9.77 -28.18 -12.16
C GLU A 688 10.13 -27.54 -13.51
N LEU A 689 11.37 -27.05 -13.64
CA LEU A 689 11.86 -26.51 -14.93
C LEU A 689 11.70 -27.54 -16.05
N GLY A 690 11.13 -27.11 -17.18
CA GLY A 690 10.82 -27.97 -18.33
C GLY A 690 9.51 -28.76 -18.21
N LYS A 691 8.76 -28.61 -17.14
CA LYS A 691 7.50 -29.31 -16.91
C LYS A 691 6.34 -28.33 -16.73
N THR A 692 5.11 -28.85 -16.68
CA THR A 692 3.92 -28.11 -16.25
C THR A 692 3.68 -28.36 -14.78
N MET A 693 3.65 -27.28 -14.00
CA MET A 693 3.41 -27.29 -12.58
C MET A 693 1.95 -26.93 -12.30
N LYS A 694 1.27 -27.70 -11.49
CA LYS A 694 -0.08 -27.40 -11.04
C LYS A 694 -0.07 -26.89 -9.63
N TYR A 695 -0.76 -25.77 -9.39
CA TYR A 695 -1.00 -25.23 -8.05
C TYR A 695 -2.41 -25.51 -7.61
N ASP A 696 -2.56 -25.82 -6.33
CA ASP A 696 -3.84 -25.88 -5.65
C ASP A 696 -4.10 -24.57 -4.90
N THR A 697 -5.37 -24.33 -4.57
CA THR A 697 -5.73 -23.18 -3.75
C THR A 697 -4.99 -23.23 -2.41
N PRO A 698 -4.35 -22.11 -1.99
CA PRO A 698 -3.68 -22.04 -0.69
C PRO A 698 -4.64 -22.27 0.48
N TRP A 699 -4.06 -22.43 1.66
CA TRP A 699 -4.80 -22.67 2.89
C TRP A 699 -5.95 -21.66 3.09
N LYS A 700 -7.13 -22.20 3.41
CA LYS A 700 -8.29 -21.41 3.77
C LYS A 700 -8.21 -21.03 5.25
N ILE A 701 -8.14 -19.74 5.50
CA ILE A 701 -8.09 -19.18 6.85
C ILE A 701 -9.47 -19.42 7.52
N PRO A 702 -9.52 -19.85 8.78
CA PRO A 702 -10.78 -19.96 9.50
C PRO A 702 -11.57 -18.65 9.51
N SER A 703 -12.89 -18.74 9.47
CA SER A 703 -13.75 -17.58 9.56
C SER A 703 -13.63 -16.91 10.93
N ALA A 704 -13.69 -15.58 10.95
CA ALA A 704 -13.58 -14.80 12.16
C ALA A 704 -14.51 -13.59 12.13
N GLY A 705 -14.90 -13.12 13.31
CA GLY A 705 -15.69 -11.91 13.44
C GLY A 705 -15.09 -10.96 14.48
N SER A 706 -15.37 -9.68 14.35
CA SER A 706 -14.92 -8.66 15.28
C SER A 706 -16.08 -7.71 15.58
N MET A 707 -16.28 -7.41 16.86
CA MET A 707 -17.27 -6.47 17.32
C MET A 707 -16.61 -5.31 18.04
N ASP A 708 -16.94 -4.09 17.61
CA ASP A 708 -16.45 -2.86 18.21
C ASP A 708 -17.63 -2.11 18.81
N VAL A 709 -17.44 -1.52 19.99
CA VAL A 709 -18.41 -0.64 20.64
C VAL A 709 -17.78 0.70 20.93
N ASN A 710 -18.60 1.76 20.86
CA ASN A 710 -18.13 3.11 21.14
C ASN A 710 -19.21 3.95 21.84
N MET A 711 -18.74 4.97 22.54
CA MET A 711 -19.57 5.96 23.23
C MET A 711 -18.96 7.34 23.01
N SER A 712 -19.78 8.33 22.80
CA SER A 712 -19.37 9.72 22.72
C SER A 712 -20.39 10.60 23.46
N TYR A 713 -19.91 11.47 24.35
CA TYR A 713 -20.73 12.43 25.06
C TYR A 713 -20.17 13.83 24.83
N ARG A 714 -21.02 14.68 24.24
CA ARG A 714 -20.73 16.09 23.98
C ARG A 714 -21.59 16.96 24.90
N PHE A 715 -20.91 17.87 25.59
CA PHE A 715 -21.57 18.74 26.58
C PHE A 715 -20.99 20.17 26.49
N PRO A 716 -21.81 21.19 26.82
CA PRO A 716 -21.32 22.55 26.88
C PRO A 716 -20.44 22.76 28.11
N LEU A 717 -19.35 23.48 27.96
CA LEU A 717 -18.42 23.83 29.03
C LEU A 717 -18.12 25.35 28.93
N GLY A 718 -19.04 26.18 29.39
CA GLY A 718 -18.95 27.62 29.22
C GLY A 718 -19.02 28.04 27.73
N LYS A 719 -17.97 28.66 27.24
CA LYS A 719 -17.86 29.10 25.83
C LYS A 719 -17.33 28.03 24.89
N VAL A 720 -16.97 26.88 25.41
CA VAL A 720 -16.39 25.77 24.63
C VAL A 720 -17.23 24.51 24.79
N TRP A 721 -16.97 23.51 23.97
CA TRP A 721 -17.57 22.20 24.06
C TRP A 721 -16.56 21.19 24.61
N GLY A 722 -17.01 20.36 25.56
CA GLY A 722 -16.29 19.18 26.01
C GLY A 722 -16.82 17.95 25.28
N ILE A 723 -15.90 17.03 24.92
CA ILE A 723 -16.25 15.73 24.32
C ILE A 723 -15.48 14.65 25.08
N ILE A 724 -16.20 13.64 25.57
CA ILE A 724 -15.62 12.44 26.18
C ILE A 724 -16.01 11.27 25.30
N SER A 725 -15.03 10.48 24.89
CA SER A 725 -15.23 9.30 24.04
C SER A 725 -14.59 8.07 24.66
N ALA A 726 -15.20 6.92 24.48
CA ALA A 726 -14.66 5.62 24.86
C ALA A 726 -14.93 4.60 23.76
N ASN A 727 -13.92 3.79 23.45
CA ASN A 727 -14.02 2.75 22.43
C ASN A 727 -13.44 1.44 22.97
N VAL A 728 -14.12 0.34 22.67
CA VAL A 728 -13.60 -1.00 22.88
C VAL A 728 -13.65 -1.75 21.54
N ASN A 729 -12.51 -2.09 21.00
CA ASN A 729 -12.41 -2.82 19.75
C ASN A 729 -12.24 -4.32 20.04
N ASN A 730 -12.82 -5.16 19.18
CA ASN A 730 -12.80 -6.61 19.34
C ASN A 730 -13.31 -7.08 20.71
N VAL A 731 -14.50 -6.64 21.08
CA VAL A 731 -15.15 -6.96 22.36
C VAL A 731 -15.31 -8.47 22.59
N LEU A 732 -15.45 -9.24 21.51
CA LEU A 732 -15.62 -10.68 21.55
C LEU A 732 -14.30 -11.45 21.73
N ASP A 733 -13.18 -10.72 21.77
CA ASP A 733 -11.83 -11.27 21.93
C ASP A 733 -11.50 -12.42 20.94
N GLN A 734 -11.91 -12.22 19.70
CA GLN A 734 -11.58 -13.18 18.62
C GLN A 734 -10.11 -13.04 18.21
N GLU A 735 -9.39 -14.15 18.25
CA GLU A 735 -7.97 -14.25 17.84
C GLU A 735 -7.81 -14.54 16.35
#